data_15f111d8726c7048c2ca4990658de3b9
#
_entry.id   15f111d8726c7048c2ca4990658de3b9
#
_cell.length_a   1.000
_cell.length_b   1.000
_cell.length_c   1.000
_cell.angle_alpha   90.00
_cell.angle_beta   90.00
_cell.angle_gamma   90.00
#
_symmetry.space_group_name_H-M   'P 1'
#
loop_
_entity.id
_entity.type
_entity.pdbx_description
1 polymer ?
#
loop_
_entity_poly.entity_id
_entity_poly.type
_entity_poly.pdbx_seq_one_letter_code
_entity_poly.pdbx_strand_id
1 'polypeptide(L)'
;MVRLARRLVLTLALWAAVSPLLPAVRAAGPLPADTPMTTKQGNTFIAPVGWTVSVRGAATIVEAPEGDSRIVLVDVTANDADAALAAGWAAYKAPTWTMKLSTAAPDQDGWSRQRSYEYEVSPNEKRAVSAVVQFAGGVWTVAIYDMSQAVGEKRAAQVNLILGKLLPKGYTRESFAGRKANTLDKARVAELSRFVERGMKATGVPGVALGIVQGGATVFAGGFGVRELGGTAKPDADTLFMIASNTKALTTLLLAKLVDQGKIGWKTPVTSLLPSFKLGGAETTSRVLVENLICACTGLPRQDMEWLFQYGGVTPEMALATLATMQPTSKFGEMFQYSNPLAGAAGLVAGHVAYPEMELGAAYDKAIQVQVFDPLGMKATTFDYAKALAGNHAGSHAPNVDGKMARAAMEVNYSIIPLRPAGAAWSNVNDMLKYVSMELSEGLLPDGTRFISKGPLLERRAPKVPIGDKATYGMGLMVDATYGVTVVHHGGDLIGYHSDMIWLPDQKVGAVILTNGDLGWLIRGGFRRKLLEVLFDGKPEADTELASAARSFFDSLAADRKQLVIPPDPKDAGALASRYANDALGEIAVRREKGATVFDFGEWKSPVASRHNPDGTVSFLTLSPGVDGIEFVVGSAAKKTLVLRDPQHEYVFEER
;
A
#
# COMPACT_ATOMS: atom_id res chain seq x y z
N MET A 1 8.34 -3.49 -3.11
CA MET A 1 7.41 -4.06 -2.12
C MET A 1 8.01 -4.11 -0.71
N VAL A 2 9.20 -4.66 -0.49
CA VAL A 2 9.83 -4.72 0.84
C VAL A 2 10.13 -3.33 1.44
N ARG A 3 10.42 -2.31 0.62
CA ARG A 3 10.57 -0.91 1.08
C ARG A 3 9.24 -0.18 1.31
N LEU A 4 8.13 -0.62 0.71
CA LEU A 4 6.79 -0.02 0.91
C LEU A 4 6.25 -0.25 2.33
N ALA A 5 6.56 -1.37 2.95
CA ALA A 5 6.12 -1.67 4.31
C ALA A 5 6.71 -0.70 5.37
N ARG A 6 7.80 0.01 5.05
CA ARG A 6 8.44 0.96 5.98
C ARG A 6 7.90 2.41 5.90
N ARG A 7 7.00 2.75 4.95
CA ARG A 7 6.66 4.17 4.65
C ARG A 7 5.19 4.54 4.58
N LEU A 8 4.27 3.72 5.12
CA LEU A 8 2.86 4.09 5.19
C LEU A 8 2.54 4.84 6.49
N VAL A 9 3.11 6.04 6.63
CA VAL A 9 2.67 7.01 7.65
C VAL A 9 2.50 8.35 6.97
N LEU A 10 1.30 8.89 7.05
CA LEU A 10 0.79 10.22 6.68
C LEU A 10 -0.18 10.23 5.49
N THR A 11 -1.42 10.28 5.81
CA THR A 11 -2.37 11.37 5.57
C THR A 11 -3.78 11.00 6.05
N LEU A 12 -4.29 11.77 6.92
CA LEU A 12 -5.50 12.63 7.01
C LEU A 12 -6.75 12.19 7.77
N ALA A 13 -7.22 12.96 8.44
CA ALA A 13 -8.10 13.80 9.26
C ALA A 13 -9.53 14.10 8.76
N LEU A 14 -10.49 14.42 9.54
CA LEU A 14 -11.13 15.62 10.08
C LEU A 14 -12.50 15.36 10.70
N TRP A 15 -12.84 16.00 11.76
CA TRP A 15 -14.00 16.90 11.94
C TRP A 15 -14.01 17.63 13.28
N ALA A 16 -14.60 18.85 13.25
CA ALA A 16 -14.76 19.74 14.36
C ALA A 16 -16.12 19.59 15.00
N ALA A 17 -16.21 19.65 16.32
CA ALA A 17 -17.17 20.44 17.10
C ALA A 17 -16.91 20.29 18.60
N VAL A 18 -16.93 21.44 19.31
CA VAL A 18 -17.10 21.64 20.75
C VAL A 18 -16.24 20.79 21.69
N SER A 19 -15.18 21.39 22.17
CA SER A 19 -14.33 20.82 23.23
C SER A 19 -14.97 21.04 24.61
N PRO A 20 -15.31 19.99 25.35
CA PRO A 20 -15.20 20.06 26.80
C PRO A 20 -13.74 19.89 27.17
N LEU A 21 -13.24 20.64 28.13
CA LEU A 21 -11.96 20.43 28.81
C LEU A 21 -11.93 19.00 29.34
N LEU A 22 -11.25 18.11 28.64
CA LEU A 22 -11.05 16.73 29.10
C LEU A 22 -9.94 16.69 30.14
N PRO A 23 -10.14 16.04 31.29
CA PRO A 23 -9.10 15.86 32.30
C PRO A 23 -8.00 14.95 31.77
N ALA A 24 -6.75 15.15 32.24
CA ALA A 24 -5.63 14.27 31.97
C ALA A 24 -5.94 12.87 32.55
N VAL A 25 -6.35 11.94 31.69
CA VAL A 25 -6.82 10.61 32.11
C VAL A 25 -5.62 9.66 32.18
N ARG A 26 -5.37 9.10 33.35
CA ARG A 26 -4.63 7.85 33.52
C ARG A 26 -5.56 6.70 33.15
N ALA A 27 -5.47 6.17 31.93
CA ALA A 27 -6.11 4.90 31.64
C ALA A 27 -5.27 3.77 32.25
N ALA A 28 -5.77 3.17 33.32
CA ALA A 28 -5.11 2.07 34.04
C ALA A 28 -5.28 0.69 33.33
N GLY A 29 -5.81 0.66 32.11
CA GLY A 29 -6.06 -0.57 31.35
C GLY A 29 -6.35 -0.27 29.86
N PRO A 30 -6.60 -1.32 29.04
CA PRO A 30 -6.93 -1.18 27.64
C PRO A 30 -8.18 -0.31 27.42
N LEU A 31 -8.12 0.59 26.44
CA LEU A 31 -9.23 1.49 26.10
C LEU A 31 -10.40 0.69 25.52
N PRO A 32 -11.64 0.95 25.93
CA PRO A 32 -12.83 0.23 25.44
C PRO A 32 -13.29 0.68 24.04
N ALA A 33 -12.82 1.84 23.58
CA ALA A 33 -13.15 2.44 22.27
C ALA A 33 -12.04 3.41 21.85
N ASP A 34 -12.03 3.79 20.58
CA ASP A 34 -11.21 4.89 20.07
C ASP A 34 -11.50 6.16 20.87
N THR A 35 -10.49 6.67 21.57
CA THR A 35 -10.64 7.71 22.58
C THR A 35 -9.88 8.97 22.20
N PRO A 36 -10.56 10.11 21.96
CA PRO A 36 -9.91 11.40 21.80
C PRO A 36 -9.14 11.80 23.06
N MET A 37 -7.88 12.15 22.91
CA MET A 37 -6.97 12.51 24.00
C MET A 37 -6.14 13.73 23.62
N THR A 38 -5.41 14.25 24.60
CA THR A 38 -4.44 15.35 24.37
C THR A 38 -3.10 15.02 24.99
N THR A 39 -2.05 15.53 24.37
CA THR A 39 -0.71 15.59 24.96
C THR A 39 -0.70 16.60 26.12
N LYS A 40 0.41 16.70 26.85
CA LYS A 40 0.56 17.62 27.98
C LYS A 40 0.31 19.09 27.59
N GLN A 41 0.66 19.50 26.37
CA GLN A 41 0.45 20.86 25.86
C GLN A 41 -0.92 21.06 25.18
N GLY A 42 -1.72 20.01 25.13
CA GLY A 42 -3.07 20.05 24.58
C GLY A 42 -3.16 19.77 23.07
N ASN A 43 -2.09 19.24 22.45
CA ASN A 43 -2.17 18.73 21.10
C ASN A 43 -3.06 17.49 21.07
N THR A 44 -3.98 17.42 20.10
CA THR A 44 -4.99 16.36 20.05
C THR A 44 -4.47 15.13 19.33
N PHE A 45 -4.92 13.94 19.76
CA PHE A 45 -4.74 12.67 19.04
C PHE A 45 -5.90 11.72 19.40
N ILE A 46 -6.01 10.60 18.70
CA ILE A 46 -6.95 9.53 19.06
C ILE A 46 -6.15 8.31 19.48
N ALA A 47 -6.38 7.84 20.70
CA ALA A 47 -5.83 6.57 21.18
C ALA A 47 -6.79 5.43 20.79
N PRO A 48 -6.32 4.39 20.06
CA PRO A 48 -7.20 3.35 19.53
C PRO A 48 -7.75 2.41 20.61
N VAL A 49 -8.86 1.78 20.30
CA VAL A 49 -9.45 0.69 21.11
C VAL A 49 -8.42 -0.41 21.38
N GLY A 50 -8.39 -0.90 22.62
CA GLY A 50 -7.47 -1.95 23.06
C GLY A 50 -6.07 -1.47 23.44
N TRP A 51 -5.66 -0.25 23.04
CA TRP A 51 -4.37 0.32 23.44
C TRP A 51 -4.42 0.87 24.87
N THR A 52 -3.26 0.98 25.51
CA THR A 52 -3.13 1.63 26.82
C THR A 52 -2.44 2.97 26.70
N VAL A 53 -2.79 3.92 27.56
CA VAL A 53 -2.15 5.23 27.59
C VAL A 53 -1.64 5.52 28.99
N SER A 54 -0.36 5.88 29.09
CA SER A 54 0.26 6.29 30.34
C SER A 54 1.06 7.60 30.16
N VAL A 55 1.17 8.38 31.21
CA VAL A 55 1.91 9.65 31.22
C VAL A 55 3.09 9.55 32.18
N ARG A 56 4.30 9.81 31.69
CA ARG A 56 5.53 9.86 32.49
C ARG A 56 6.25 11.19 32.26
N GLY A 57 6.13 12.11 33.20
CA GLY A 57 6.72 13.44 33.05
C GLY A 57 6.13 14.20 31.85
N ALA A 58 6.95 14.43 30.81
CA ALA A 58 6.52 15.07 29.56
C ALA A 58 6.02 14.07 28.50
N ALA A 59 6.25 12.77 28.70
CA ALA A 59 5.94 11.75 27.70
C ALA A 59 4.53 11.19 27.91
N THR A 60 3.72 11.19 26.84
CA THR A 60 2.47 10.43 26.70
C THR A 60 2.80 9.18 25.89
N ILE A 61 2.70 8.01 26.51
CA ILE A 61 3.05 6.71 25.94
C ILE A 61 1.77 5.98 25.56
N VAL A 62 1.60 5.72 24.27
CA VAL A 62 0.49 4.97 23.68
C VAL A 62 1.02 3.61 23.30
N GLU A 63 0.69 2.58 24.09
CA GLU A 63 1.23 1.23 23.97
C GLU A 63 0.23 0.27 23.33
N ALA A 64 0.70 -0.49 22.35
CA ALA A 64 -0.10 -1.50 21.67
C ALA A 64 -0.44 -2.69 22.59
N PRO A 65 -1.55 -3.41 22.35
CA PRO A 65 -1.95 -4.56 23.18
C PRO A 65 -0.91 -5.68 23.27
N GLU A 66 0.00 -5.78 22.30
CA GLU A 66 1.11 -6.74 22.29
C GLU A 66 2.17 -6.44 23.36
N GLY A 67 2.23 -5.21 23.89
CA GLY A 67 3.08 -4.82 25.03
C GLY A 67 4.53 -4.48 24.68
N ASP A 68 4.96 -4.72 23.44
CA ASP A 68 6.34 -4.48 22.97
C ASP A 68 6.49 -3.29 22.03
N SER A 69 5.38 -2.61 21.72
CA SER A 69 5.29 -1.62 20.64
C SER A 69 4.59 -0.36 21.12
N ARG A 70 5.19 0.82 20.85
CA ARG A 70 4.73 2.10 21.41
C ARG A 70 4.84 3.24 20.40
N ILE A 71 3.91 4.18 20.51
CA ILE A 71 4.03 5.55 20.01
C ILE A 71 4.15 6.47 21.20
N VAL A 72 5.22 7.27 21.25
CA VAL A 72 5.49 8.16 22.39
C VAL A 72 5.43 9.61 21.93
N LEU A 73 4.55 10.39 22.53
CA LEU A 73 4.35 11.80 22.23
C LEU A 73 4.95 12.63 23.37
N VAL A 74 5.91 13.50 23.04
CA VAL A 74 6.62 14.30 24.04
C VAL A 74 6.58 15.77 23.66
N ASP A 75 5.99 16.59 24.51
CA ASP A 75 6.00 18.04 24.33
C ASP A 75 7.17 18.64 25.11
N VAL A 76 8.04 19.41 24.41
CA VAL A 76 9.26 20.00 24.98
C VAL A 76 9.50 21.43 24.50
N THR A 77 10.12 22.23 25.37
CA THR A 77 10.71 23.51 24.97
C THR A 77 12.18 23.28 24.62
N ALA A 78 12.57 23.62 23.40
CA ALA A 78 13.92 23.46 22.91
C ALA A 78 14.25 24.55 21.86
N ASN A 79 15.53 24.80 21.61
CA ASN A 79 15.99 25.83 20.68
C ASN A 79 15.77 25.42 19.21
N ASP A 80 15.90 24.13 18.91
CA ASP A 80 15.79 23.55 17.58
C ASP A 80 15.24 22.11 17.62
N ALA A 81 15.07 21.52 16.44
CA ALA A 81 14.51 20.18 16.28
C ALA A 81 15.41 19.08 16.88
N ASP A 82 16.73 19.22 16.78
CA ASP A 82 17.67 18.21 17.27
C ASP A 82 17.72 18.23 18.81
N ALA A 83 17.70 19.39 19.42
CA ALA A 83 17.57 19.54 20.88
C ALA A 83 16.20 19.01 21.40
N ALA A 84 15.13 19.23 20.63
CA ALA A 84 13.81 18.69 20.94
C ALA A 84 13.82 17.17 20.88
N LEU A 85 14.41 16.59 19.82
CA LEU A 85 14.57 15.14 19.66
C LEU A 85 15.32 14.52 20.85
N ALA A 86 16.47 15.10 21.22
CA ALA A 86 17.28 14.62 22.35
C ALA A 86 16.47 14.65 23.68
N ALA A 87 15.70 15.71 23.91
CA ALA A 87 14.82 15.82 25.08
C ALA A 87 13.67 14.80 25.03
N GLY A 88 13.13 14.52 23.84
CA GLY A 88 12.11 13.48 23.62
C GLY A 88 12.60 12.08 24.01
N TRP A 89 13.77 11.69 23.53
CA TRP A 89 14.38 10.41 23.88
C TRP A 89 14.73 10.32 25.38
N ALA A 90 15.26 11.40 25.96
CA ALA A 90 15.55 11.46 27.38
C ALA A 90 14.28 11.27 28.25
N ALA A 91 13.14 11.82 27.81
CA ALA A 91 11.86 11.64 28.48
C ALA A 91 11.30 10.22 28.35
N TYR A 92 11.51 9.57 27.20
CA TYR A 92 11.07 8.20 26.95
C TYR A 92 11.92 7.16 27.69
N LYS A 93 13.22 7.41 27.84
CA LYS A 93 14.18 6.52 28.52
C LYS A 93 14.28 5.13 27.88
N ALA A 94 14.23 5.05 26.56
CA ALA A 94 14.44 3.82 25.80
C ALA A 94 15.93 3.62 25.50
N PRO A 95 16.32 2.40 25.02
CA PRO A 95 17.62 2.21 24.38
C PRO A 95 17.84 3.22 23.26
N THR A 96 19.09 3.57 23.01
CA THR A 96 19.45 4.49 21.93
C THR A 96 19.86 3.70 20.70
N TRP A 97 19.35 4.10 19.53
CA TRP A 97 19.79 3.63 18.22
C TRP A 97 20.60 4.72 17.52
N THR A 98 21.52 4.32 16.67
CA THR A 98 22.29 5.25 15.84
C THR A 98 21.36 5.91 14.82
N MET A 99 21.43 7.25 14.74
CA MET A 99 20.68 8.00 13.72
C MET A 99 21.22 7.66 12.33
N LYS A 100 20.36 7.20 11.45
CA LYS A 100 20.69 6.89 10.05
C LYS A 100 20.49 8.09 9.13
N LEU A 101 19.39 8.80 9.29
CA LEU A 101 18.98 9.87 8.41
C LEU A 101 18.09 10.89 9.14
N SER A 102 18.24 12.15 8.78
CA SER A 102 17.35 13.24 9.19
C SER A 102 16.90 14.03 7.97
N THR A 103 15.60 14.19 7.76
CA THR A 103 15.00 14.84 6.60
C THR A 103 14.00 15.90 7.03
N ALA A 104 14.10 17.11 6.47
CA ALA A 104 13.11 18.16 6.68
C ALA A 104 11.81 17.83 5.92
N ALA A 105 10.67 18.07 6.55
CA ALA A 105 9.34 17.94 5.95
C ALA A 105 8.67 19.32 5.84
N PRO A 106 7.71 19.49 4.90
CA PRO A 106 6.99 20.76 4.75
C PRO A 106 6.10 21.04 5.95
N ASP A 107 5.78 22.30 6.14
CA ASP A 107 4.76 22.73 7.10
C ASP A 107 3.40 22.17 6.65
N GLN A 108 2.73 21.44 7.53
CA GLN A 108 1.47 20.75 7.26
C GLN A 108 0.65 20.58 8.54
N ASP A 109 -0.68 20.54 8.40
CA ASP A 109 -1.59 20.26 9.51
C ASP A 109 -1.42 21.16 10.74
N GLY A 110 -1.00 22.41 10.50
CA GLY A 110 -0.74 23.39 11.56
C GLY A 110 0.63 23.22 12.22
N TRP A 111 1.40 22.22 11.86
CA TRP A 111 2.78 22.02 12.27
C TRP A 111 3.75 22.75 11.35
N SER A 112 4.80 23.30 11.91
CA SER A 112 5.92 23.93 11.20
C SER A 112 7.26 23.31 11.59
N ARG A 113 8.31 23.63 10.84
CA ARG A 113 9.69 23.16 11.07
C ARG A 113 9.77 21.63 11.27
N GLN A 114 8.94 20.89 10.54
CA GLN A 114 8.86 19.44 10.68
C GLN A 114 10.14 18.75 10.21
N ARG A 115 10.58 17.74 10.96
CA ARG A 115 11.75 16.92 10.62
C ARG A 115 11.50 15.48 11.02
N SER A 116 11.79 14.55 10.12
CA SER A 116 11.78 13.11 10.39
C SER A 116 13.20 12.61 10.65
N TYR A 117 13.29 11.57 11.47
CA TYR A 117 14.54 10.91 11.86
C TYR A 117 14.35 9.39 11.74
N GLU A 118 15.25 8.74 11.00
CA GLU A 118 15.31 7.29 10.86
C GLU A 118 16.52 6.76 11.63
N TYR A 119 16.40 5.57 12.21
CA TYR A 119 17.45 4.94 13.00
C TYR A 119 17.91 3.63 12.38
N GLU A 120 19.18 3.28 12.63
CA GLU A 120 19.74 1.99 12.29
C GLU A 120 19.27 0.96 13.31
N VAL A 121 18.57 -0.06 12.84
CA VAL A 121 18.07 -1.17 13.66
C VAL A 121 18.56 -2.46 13.01
N SER A 122 19.13 -3.37 13.81
CA SER A 122 19.54 -4.67 13.30
C SER A 122 18.32 -5.45 12.80
N PRO A 123 18.42 -6.18 11.67
CA PRO A 123 17.36 -7.06 11.20
C PRO A 123 16.89 -8.07 12.26
N ASN A 124 17.79 -8.51 13.14
CA ASN A 124 17.46 -9.47 14.22
C ASN A 124 16.65 -8.86 15.36
N GLU A 125 16.65 -7.54 15.52
CA GLU A 125 15.76 -6.86 16.46
C GLU A 125 14.29 -6.91 16.02
N LYS A 126 14.03 -7.13 14.73
CA LYS A 126 12.68 -7.19 14.12
C LYS A 126 11.83 -5.96 14.48
N ARG A 127 12.46 -4.79 14.56
CA ARG A 127 11.85 -3.51 14.95
C ARG A 127 11.97 -2.46 13.85
N ALA A 128 11.09 -1.48 13.91
CA ALA A 128 11.21 -0.22 13.19
C ALA A 128 11.19 0.92 14.22
N VAL A 129 12.18 1.82 14.12
CA VAL A 129 12.34 2.96 15.01
C VAL A 129 12.49 4.23 14.19
N SER A 130 11.67 5.22 14.48
CA SER A 130 11.74 6.54 13.84
C SER A 130 11.19 7.61 14.78
N ALA A 131 11.44 8.86 14.47
CA ALA A 131 10.83 9.99 15.16
C ALA A 131 10.44 11.09 14.18
N VAL A 132 9.39 11.83 14.52
CA VAL A 132 9.02 13.09 13.86
C VAL A 132 9.04 14.18 14.92
N VAL A 133 9.71 15.27 14.62
CA VAL A 133 9.76 16.46 15.46
C VAL A 133 9.06 17.59 14.72
N GLN A 134 8.14 18.26 15.38
CA GLN A 134 7.26 19.25 14.77
C GLN A 134 6.97 20.39 15.77
N PHE A 135 6.81 21.62 15.28
CA PHE A 135 6.70 22.81 16.08
C PHE A 135 5.38 23.53 15.88
N ALA A 136 4.70 23.87 16.96
CA ALA A 136 3.53 24.73 16.94
C ALA A 136 3.34 25.44 18.28
N GLY A 137 2.78 26.65 18.28
CA GLY A 137 2.44 27.39 19.51
C GLY A 137 3.61 27.63 20.47
N GLY A 138 4.84 27.74 19.95
CA GLY A 138 6.03 27.97 20.78
C GLY A 138 6.63 26.70 21.41
N VAL A 139 6.10 25.51 21.10
CA VAL A 139 6.51 24.23 21.69
C VAL A 139 6.81 23.22 20.60
N TRP A 140 7.79 22.37 20.82
CA TRP A 140 8.08 21.20 20.00
C TRP A 140 7.29 19.99 20.49
N THR A 141 6.77 19.21 19.56
CA THR A 141 6.19 17.88 19.84
C THR A 141 7.02 16.84 19.11
N VAL A 142 7.53 15.89 19.85
CA VAL A 142 8.29 14.74 19.36
C VAL A 142 7.37 13.53 19.37
N ALA A 143 7.13 12.93 18.21
CA ALA A 143 6.42 11.68 18.06
C ALA A 143 7.45 10.58 17.74
N ILE A 144 7.68 9.67 18.69
CA ILE A 144 8.60 8.53 18.54
C ILE A 144 7.77 7.30 18.19
N TYR A 145 8.14 6.64 17.12
CA TYR A 145 7.64 5.34 16.69
C TYR A 145 8.68 4.28 17.10
N ASP A 146 8.34 3.42 18.02
CA ASP A 146 9.17 2.32 18.54
C ASP A 146 8.32 1.04 18.56
N MET A 147 8.33 0.27 17.47
CA MET A 147 7.43 -0.86 17.28
C MET A 147 8.15 -2.08 16.70
N SER A 148 7.70 -3.29 17.08
CA SER A 148 8.02 -4.47 16.33
C SER A 148 7.41 -4.38 14.92
N GLN A 149 8.10 -4.93 13.91
CA GLN A 149 7.63 -4.87 12.51
C GLN A 149 6.26 -5.55 12.35
N ALA A 150 6.07 -6.69 13.04
CA ALA A 150 4.81 -7.43 13.01
C ALA A 150 3.63 -6.62 13.55
N VAL A 151 3.80 -5.93 14.69
CA VAL A 151 2.75 -5.09 15.28
C VAL A 151 2.53 -3.84 14.43
N GLY A 152 3.60 -3.24 13.90
CA GLY A 152 3.51 -2.07 13.04
C GLY A 152 2.67 -2.33 11.78
N GLU A 153 2.84 -3.49 11.14
CA GLU A 153 2.03 -3.88 9.99
C GLU A 153 0.59 -4.25 10.40
N LYS A 154 0.44 -5.15 11.37
CA LYS A 154 -0.86 -5.58 11.88
C LYS A 154 -1.74 -4.41 12.31
N ARG A 155 -1.15 -3.40 12.95
CA ARG A 155 -1.87 -2.24 13.51
C ARG A 155 -1.70 -0.94 12.71
N ALA A 156 -1.28 -1.03 11.44
CA ALA A 156 -1.02 0.15 10.61
C ALA A 156 -2.19 1.15 10.58
N ALA A 157 -3.44 0.67 10.50
CA ALA A 157 -4.63 1.53 10.54
C ALA A 157 -4.77 2.30 11.87
N GLN A 158 -4.46 1.65 13.00
CA GLN A 158 -4.50 2.26 14.32
C GLN A 158 -3.33 3.25 14.53
N VAL A 159 -2.15 2.92 14.03
CA VAL A 159 -1.00 3.85 14.00
C VAL A 159 -1.34 5.09 13.19
N ASN A 160 -1.94 4.92 12.01
CA ASN A 160 -2.40 6.03 11.17
C ASN A 160 -3.46 6.89 11.89
N LEU A 161 -4.34 6.28 12.69
CA LEU A 161 -5.30 7.01 13.51
C LEU A 161 -4.61 7.89 14.55
N ILE A 162 -3.62 7.37 15.29
CA ILE A 162 -2.86 8.14 16.29
C ILE A 162 -2.12 9.31 15.63
N LEU A 163 -1.25 9.01 14.66
CA LEU A 163 -0.36 10.00 14.04
C LEU A 163 -1.10 10.98 13.14
N GLY A 164 -2.10 10.50 12.38
CA GLY A 164 -2.92 11.35 11.52
C GLY A 164 -3.86 12.29 12.29
N LYS A 165 -4.11 12.03 13.59
CA LYS A 165 -4.88 12.90 14.49
C LYS A 165 -4.02 13.67 15.49
N LEU A 166 -2.71 13.52 15.40
CA LEU A 166 -1.80 14.36 16.17
C LEU A 166 -1.77 15.76 15.54
N LEU A 167 -2.59 16.66 16.09
CA LEU A 167 -2.78 18.02 15.59
C LEU A 167 -2.46 19.04 16.66
N PRO A 168 -1.92 20.23 16.32
CA PRO A 168 -1.68 21.29 17.27
C PRO A 168 -2.95 21.72 17.99
N LYS A 169 -2.81 22.12 19.23
CA LYS A 169 -3.92 22.67 20.02
C LYS A 169 -4.65 23.78 19.24
N GLY A 170 -5.94 23.61 19.09
CA GLY A 170 -6.83 24.58 18.41
C GLY A 170 -6.75 24.57 16.89
N TYR A 171 -5.92 23.71 16.29
CA TYR A 171 -5.89 23.58 14.83
C TYR A 171 -7.09 22.80 14.32
N THR A 172 -7.67 23.28 13.23
CA THR A 172 -8.73 22.60 12.47
C THR A 172 -8.28 22.44 11.03
N ARG A 173 -8.29 21.21 10.56
CA ARG A 173 -7.90 20.89 9.19
C ARG A 173 -8.93 21.41 8.18
N GLU A 174 -8.48 21.71 6.96
CA GLU A 174 -9.35 22.13 5.87
C GLU A 174 -10.46 21.11 5.59
N SER A 175 -11.67 21.62 5.30
CA SER A 175 -12.82 20.79 4.93
C SER A 175 -13.56 21.40 3.75
N PHE A 176 -13.98 20.52 2.84
CA PHE A 176 -14.79 20.86 1.68
C PHE A 176 -16.27 20.49 1.85
N ALA A 177 -16.68 20.09 3.06
CA ALA A 177 -18.06 19.74 3.35
C ALA A 177 -19.00 20.88 2.97
N GLY A 178 -20.06 20.55 2.23
CA GLY A 178 -21.05 21.53 1.77
C GLY A 178 -20.58 22.44 0.63
N ARG A 179 -19.32 22.36 0.20
CA ARG A 179 -18.85 23.14 -0.96
C ARG A 179 -19.30 22.50 -2.26
N LYS A 180 -19.64 23.32 -3.25
CA LYS A 180 -19.89 22.87 -4.61
C LYS A 180 -18.56 22.71 -5.36
N ALA A 181 -18.38 21.57 -6.02
CA ALA A 181 -17.21 21.36 -6.86
C ALA A 181 -17.21 22.28 -8.09
N ASN A 182 -16.05 22.81 -8.41
CA ASN A 182 -15.84 23.58 -9.63
C ASN A 182 -15.96 22.69 -10.89
N THR A 183 -16.37 23.31 -11.99
CA THR A 183 -16.27 22.67 -13.30
C THR A 183 -14.80 22.55 -13.68
N LEU A 184 -14.38 21.36 -14.13
CA LEU A 184 -13.04 21.10 -14.63
C LEU A 184 -12.92 21.63 -16.07
N ASP A 185 -12.79 22.93 -16.19
CA ASP A 185 -12.52 23.62 -17.44
C ASP A 185 -11.07 23.37 -17.92
N LYS A 186 -10.71 23.91 -19.09
CA LYS A 186 -9.37 23.76 -19.68
C LYS A 186 -8.26 24.22 -18.73
N ALA A 187 -8.47 25.29 -17.95
CA ALA A 187 -7.45 25.84 -17.05
C ALA A 187 -7.21 24.90 -15.85
N ARG A 188 -8.28 24.36 -15.26
CA ARG A 188 -8.22 23.41 -14.14
C ARG A 188 -7.66 22.07 -14.57
N VAL A 189 -8.03 21.55 -15.74
CA VAL A 189 -7.44 20.36 -16.33
C VAL A 189 -5.94 20.55 -16.60
N ALA A 190 -5.55 21.72 -17.12
CA ALA A 190 -4.14 22.03 -17.33
C ALA A 190 -3.36 22.11 -16.01
N GLU A 191 -3.97 22.55 -14.90
CA GLU A 191 -3.31 22.52 -13.58
C GLU A 191 -3.10 21.09 -13.08
N LEU A 192 -4.08 20.20 -13.23
CA LEU A 192 -3.93 18.78 -12.91
C LEU A 192 -2.82 18.12 -13.77
N SER A 193 -2.77 18.46 -15.06
CA SER A 193 -1.73 17.98 -15.97
C SER A 193 -0.33 18.46 -15.56
N ARG A 194 -0.19 19.74 -15.23
CA ARG A 194 1.08 20.29 -14.71
C ARG A 194 1.53 19.64 -13.40
N PHE A 195 0.59 19.31 -12.51
CA PHE A 195 0.92 18.55 -11.30
C PHE A 195 1.54 17.19 -11.64
N VAL A 196 0.96 16.45 -12.60
CA VAL A 196 1.51 15.17 -13.06
C VAL A 196 2.93 15.37 -13.63
N GLU A 197 3.14 16.36 -14.48
CA GLU A 197 4.46 16.65 -15.07
C GLU A 197 5.51 17.02 -14.00
N ARG A 198 5.14 17.85 -13.01
CA ARG A 198 6.01 18.16 -11.87
C ARG A 198 6.31 16.91 -11.04
N GLY A 199 5.30 16.07 -10.82
CA GLY A 199 5.45 14.80 -10.12
C GLY A 199 6.42 13.85 -10.83
N MET A 200 6.28 13.68 -12.15
CA MET A 200 7.21 12.90 -12.96
C MET A 200 8.64 13.42 -12.85
N LYS A 201 8.82 14.74 -12.92
CA LYS A 201 10.15 15.36 -12.75
C LYS A 201 10.75 15.11 -11.37
N ALA A 202 9.94 15.19 -10.32
CA ALA A 202 10.40 14.98 -8.94
C ALA A 202 10.73 13.51 -8.63
N THR A 203 10.01 12.57 -9.24
CA THR A 203 10.12 11.14 -8.96
C THR A 203 10.96 10.37 -9.98
N GLY A 204 11.20 10.96 -11.15
CA GLY A 204 11.85 10.27 -12.27
C GLY A 204 10.95 9.25 -12.99
N VAL A 205 9.66 9.17 -12.68
CA VAL A 205 8.70 8.26 -13.35
C VAL A 205 8.66 8.58 -14.85
N PRO A 206 8.94 7.59 -15.74
CA PRO A 206 9.10 7.86 -17.16
C PRO A 206 7.82 8.22 -17.89
N GLY A 207 6.68 7.61 -17.51
CA GLY A 207 5.42 7.79 -18.20
C GLY A 207 4.21 7.70 -17.28
N VAL A 208 3.20 8.50 -17.57
CA VAL A 208 1.92 8.54 -16.88
C VAL A 208 0.80 8.65 -17.90
N ALA A 209 -0.29 7.90 -17.71
CA ALA A 209 -1.55 8.11 -18.40
C ALA A 209 -2.60 8.60 -17.39
N LEU A 210 -3.39 9.61 -17.79
CA LEU A 210 -4.39 10.27 -16.96
C LEU A 210 -5.71 10.34 -17.71
N GLY A 211 -6.80 10.02 -17.02
CA GLY A 211 -8.16 10.23 -17.47
C GLY A 211 -9.01 10.93 -16.43
N ILE A 212 -9.89 11.81 -16.85
CA ILE A 212 -10.79 12.55 -15.97
C ILE A 212 -12.18 12.61 -16.60
N VAL A 213 -13.19 12.32 -15.79
CA VAL A 213 -14.61 12.42 -16.15
C VAL A 213 -15.33 13.34 -15.17
N GLN A 214 -16.22 14.19 -15.68
CA GLN A 214 -17.12 15.01 -14.85
C GLN A 214 -18.51 15.08 -15.50
N GLY A 215 -19.56 14.85 -14.73
CA GLY A 215 -20.94 14.93 -15.19
C GLY A 215 -21.27 13.97 -16.34
N GLY A 216 -20.59 12.83 -16.42
CA GLY A 216 -20.76 11.83 -17.50
C GLY A 216 -19.95 12.08 -18.76
N ALA A 217 -19.21 13.20 -18.84
CA ALA A 217 -18.34 13.51 -19.99
C ALA A 217 -16.87 13.35 -19.64
N THR A 218 -16.07 12.73 -20.52
CA THR A 218 -14.62 12.72 -20.41
C THR A 218 -14.09 14.13 -20.71
N VAL A 219 -13.45 14.75 -19.71
CA VAL A 219 -12.89 16.12 -19.84
C VAL A 219 -11.40 16.08 -20.18
N PHE A 220 -10.73 14.97 -19.93
CA PHE A 220 -9.35 14.70 -20.33
C PHE A 220 -9.11 13.18 -20.44
N ALA A 221 -8.36 12.77 -21.44
CA ALA A 221 -7.76 11.44 -21.55
C ALA A 221 -6.49 11.54 -22.40
N GLY A 222 -5.34 11.16 -21.83
CA GLY A 222 -4.05 11.30 -22.50
C GLY A 222 -2.88 10.82 -21.63
N GLY A 223 -1.65 11.03 -22.15
CA GLY A 223 -0.46 10.58 -21.46
C GLY A 223 0.69 11.59 -21.51
N PHE A 224 1.65 11.40 -20.61
CA PHE A 224 2.81 12.25 -20.39
C PHE A 224 4.08 11.39 -20.40
N GLY A 225 5.19 11.94 -20.87
CA GLY A 225 6.49 11.28 -20.87
C GLY A 225 6.64 10.20 -21.93
N VAL A 226 7.22 9.06 -21.57
CA VAL A 226 7.53 7.95 -22.50
C VAL A 226 7.05 6.60 -21.95
N ARG A 227 6.66 5.70 -22.87
CA ARG A 227 6.27 4.33 -22.49
C ARG A 227 7.43 3.51 -21.98
N GLU A 228 8.65 3.84 -22.41
CA GLU A 228 9.86 3.13 -22.03
C GLU A 228 11.07 4.06 -22.08
N LEU A 229 11.96 3.95 -21.08
CA LEU A 229 13.21 4.72 -21.05
C LEU A 229 14.09 4.40 -22.26
N GLY A 230 14.65 5.45 -22.87
CA GLY A 230 15.44 5.37 -24.09
C GLY A 230 14.60 5.34 -25.36
N GLY A 231 13.28 5.17 -25.25
CA GLY A 231 12.33 5.26 -26.36
C GLY A 231 11.76 6.66 -26.54
N THR A 232 11.03 6.88 -27.65
CA THR A 232 10.35 8.16 -27.96
C THR A 232 8.84 8.03 -27.96
N ALA A 233 8.30 6.80 -27.89
CA ALA A 233 6.88 6.55 -27.89
C ALA A 233 6.23 7.06 -26.59
N LYS A 234 5.25 7.94 -26.74
CA LYS A 234 4.49 8.50 -25.62
C LYS A 234 3.36 7.57 -25.22
N PRO A 235 3.02 7.49 -23.91
CA PRO A 235 1.75 6.91 -23.53
C PRO A 235 0.59 7.80 -24.03
N ASP A 236 -0.54 7.15 -24.27
CA ASP A 236 -1.82 7.80 -24.61
C ASP A 236 -2.95 7.17 -23.78
N ALA A 237 -4.19 7.53 -24.05
CA ALA A 237 -5.35 7.01 -23.34
C ALA A 237 -5.61 5.51 -23.58
N ASP A 238 -5.03 4.93 -24.64
CA ASP A 238 -5.15 3.52 -25.03
C ASP A 238 -3.93 2.70 -24.63
N THR A 239 -2.87 3.31 -24.10
CA THR A 239 -1.68 2.60 -23.63
C THR A 239 -2.02 1.73 -22.44
N LEU A 240 -1.69 0.44 -22.54
CA LEU A 240 -1.89 -0.55 -21.48
C LEU A 240 -0.83 -0.40 -20.39
N PHE A 241 -1.30 -0.45 -19.15
CA PHE A 241 -0.50 -0.57 -17.93
C PHE A 241 -1.03 -1.74 -17.11
N MET A 242 -0.21 -2.35 -16.30
CA MET A 242 -0.73 -3.21 -15.24
C MET A 242 -1.45 -2.33 -14.20
N ILE A 243 -2.74 -2.59 -13.97
CA ILE A 243 -3.53 -1.82 -13.01
C ILE A 243 -3.45 -2.37 -11.59
N ALA A 244 -2.71 -3.45 -11.41
CA ALA A 244 -2.46 -4.08 -10.12
C ALA A 244 -3.75 -4.24 -9.30
N SER A 245 -3.76 -3.85 -8.03
CA SER A 245 -4.89 -4.06 -7.12
C SER A 245 -6.19 -3.33 -7.51
N ASN A 246 -6.21 -2.45 -8.51
CA ASN A 246 -7.46 -1.98 -9.10
C ASN A 246 -8.29 -3.13 -9.71
N THR A 247 -7.64 -4.25 -10.03
CA THR A 247 -8.31 -5.51 -10.43
C THR A 247 -9.31 -5.99 -9.38
N LYS A 248 -9.04 -5.78 -8.08
CA LYS A 248 -9.95 -6.19 -6.99
C LYS A 248 -11.34 -5.56 -7.11
N ALA A 249 -11.41 -4.31 -7.54
CA ALA A 249 -12.69 -3.64 -7.75
C ALA A 249 -13.48 -4.23 -8.93
N LEU A 250 -12.78 -4.66 -9.99
CA LEU A 250 -13.39 -5.38 -11.11
C LEU A 250 -13.86 -6.78 -10.68
N THR A 251 -13.06 -7.47 -9.87
CA THR A 251 -13.40 -8.76 -9.27
C THR A 251 -14.63 -8.67 -8.39
N THR A 252 -14.71 -7.63 -7.53
CA THR A 252 -15.90 -7.46 -6.66
C THR A 252 -17.12 -6.98 -7.44
N LEU A 253 -16.93 -6.31 -8.57
CA LEU A 253 -18.03 -6.02 -9.49
C LEU A 253 -18.59 -7.30 -10.11
N LEU A 254 -17.77 -8.26 -10.47
CA LEU A 254 -18.23 -9.60 -10.89
C LEU A 254 -19.02 -10.30 -9.79
N LEU A 255 -18.53 -10.30 -8.53
CA LEU A 255 -19.28 -10.84 -7.39
C LEU A 255 -20.62 -10.11 -7.22
N ALA A 256 -20.64 -8.77 -7.30
CA ALA A 256 -21.87 -7.99 -7.23
C ALA A 256 -22.87 -8.34 -8.35
N LYS A 257 -22.39 -8.64 -9.57
CA LYS A 257 -23.23 -9.13 -10.67
C LYS A 257 -23.87 -10.49 -10.34
N LEU A 258 -23.10 -11.40 -9.74
CA LEU A 258 -23.63 -12.69 -9.32
C LEU A 258 -24.65 -12.57 -8.18
N VAL A 259 -24.45 -11.60 -7.26
CA VAL A 259 -25.43 -11.25 -6.22
C VAL A 259 -26.70 -10.65 -6.85
N ASP A 260 -26.57 -9.74 -7.80
CA ASP A 260 -27.67 -9.12 -8.52
C ASP A 260 -28.51 -10.14 -9.30
N GLN A 261 -27.86 -11.20 -9.80
CA GLN A 261 -28.50 -12.33 -10.48
C GLN A 261 -29.11 -13.37 -9.51
N GLY A 262 -28.96 -13.19 -8.20
CA GLY A 262 -29.44 -14.15 -7.19
C GLY A 262 -28.67 -15.47 -7.14
N LYS A 263 -27.50 -15.56 -7.78
CA LYS A 263 -26.68 -16.79 -7.79
C LYS A 263 -25.94 -17.02 -6.48
N ILE A 264 -25.55 -15.95 -5.80
CA ILE A 264 -24.91 -15.95 -4.48
C ILE A 264 -25.42 -14.78 -3.65
N GLY A 265 -25.14 -14.80 -2.33
CA GLY A 265 -25.29 -13.63 -1.45
C GLY A 265 -23.95 -13.24 -0.84
N TRP A 266 -23.78 -11.99 -0.45
CA TRP A 266 -22.56 -11.55 0.25
C TRP A 266 -22.28 -12.37 1.52
N LYS A 267 -23.33 -12.86 2.19
CA LYS A 267 -23.26 -13.70 3.40
C LYS A 267 -23.32 -15.20 3.14
N THR A 268 -23.19 -15.64 1.89
CA THR A 268 -23.11 -17.06 1.56
C THR A 268 -21.77 -17.62 2.06
N PRO A 269 -21.74 -18.75 2.80
CA PRO A 269 -20.51 -19.41 3.21
C PRO A 269 -19.70 -19.86 1.97
N VAL A 270 -18.42 -19.55 1.94
CA VAL A 270 -17.54 -19.87 0.79
C VAL A 270 -17.46 -21.38 0.57
N THR A 271 -17.43 -22.18 1.65
CA THR A 271 -17.38 -23.64 1.59
C THR A 271 -18.59 -24.28 0.94
N SER A 272 -19.74 -23.59 0.88
CA SER A 272 -20.92 -24.07 0.15
C SER A 272 -20.83 -23.83 -1.36
N LEU A 273 -19.99 -22.89 -1.80
CA LEU A 273 -19.76 -22.54 -3.20
C LEU A 273 -18.54 -23.28 -3.76
N LEU A 274 -17.48 -23.39 -2.98
CA LEU A 274 -16.24 -24.08 -3.33
C LEU A 274 -15.80 -24.97 -2.14
N PRO A 275 -16.22 -26.25 -2.09
CA PRO A 275 -15.92 -27.15 -0.97
C PRO A 275 -14.44 -27.40 -0.72
N SER A 276 -13.58 -27.18 -1.71
CA SER A 276 -12.12 -27.27 -1.59
C SER A 276 -11.47 -26.07 -0.89
N PHE A 277 -12.20 -24.95 -0.69
CA PHE A 277 -11.70 -23.79 0.00
C PHE A 277 -11.36 -24.10 1.46
N LYS A 278 -10.13 -23.79 1.89
CA LYS A 278 -9.65 -24.02 3.26
C LYS A 278 -8.75 -22.88 3.70
N LEU A 279 -8.91 -22.50 4.98
CA LEU A 279 -7.92 -21.76 5.75
C LEU A 279 -7.23 -22.69 6.74
N GLY A 280 -6.19 -22.24 7.44
CA GLY A 280 -5.39 -23.06 8.35
C GLY A 280 -6.14 -23.71 9.52
N GLY A 281 -7.39 -23.33 9.80
CA GLY A 281 -8.25 -23.92 10.82
C GLY A 281 -9.64 -24.24 10.28
N ALA A 282 -10.21 -25.39 10.67
CA ALA A 282 -11.54 -25.81 10.25
C ALA A 282 -12.64 -24.84 10.70
N GLU A 283 -12.59 -24.38 11.95
CA GLU A 283 -13.53 -23.39 12.50
C GLU A 283 -13.45 -22.07 11.72
N THR A 284 -12.22 -21.54 11.49
CA THR A 284 -12.00 -20.33 10.71
C THR A 284 -12.54 -20.49 9.29
N THR A 285 -12.26 -21.63 8.65
CA THR A 285 -12.72 -21.95 7.30
C THR A 285 -14.24 -21.89 7.18
N SER A 286 -14.97 -22.50 8.13
CA SER A 286 -16.43 -22.55 8.14
C SER A 286 -17.11 -21.19 8.30
N ARG A 287 -16.39 -20.21 8.84
CA ARG A 287 -16.89 -18.84 9.11
C ARG A 287 -16.72 -17.88 7.95
N VAL A 288 -15.94 -18.24 6.92
CA VAL A 288 -15.66 -17.32 5.81
C VAL A 288 -16.88 -17.19 4.91
N LEU A 289 -17.37 -15.97 4.79
CA LEU A 289 -18.44 -15.57 3.87
C LEU A 289 -17.86 -14.94 2.60
N VAL A 290 -18.63 -14.84 1.53
CA VAL A 290 -18.21 -14.20 0.27
C VAL A 290 -17.63 -12.80 0.51
N GLU A 291 -18.28 -11.98 1.33
CA GLU A 291 -17.78 -10.63 1.66
C GLU A 291 -16.41 -10.65 2.36
N ASN A 292 -16.11 -11.71 3.12
CA ASN A 292 -14.84 -11.82 3.85
C ASN A 292 -13.64 -12.09 2.94
N LEU A 293 -13.83 -12.63 1.76
CA LEU A 293 -12.74 -12.88 0.82
C LEU A 293 -12.04 -11.60 0.35
N ILE A 294 -12.71 -10.46 0.42
CA ILE A 294 -12.23 -9.22 -0.20
C ILE A 294 -12.34 -7.97 0.68
N CYS A 295 -12.80 -8.13 1.93
CA CYS A 295 -12.96 -7.00 2.87
C CYS A 295 -11.66 -6.59 3.56
N ALA A 296 -10.56 -7.31 3.39
CA ALA A 296 -9.33 -7.15 4.18
C ALA A 296 -9.58 -7.13 5.70
N CYS A 297 -10.59 -7.89 6.17
CA CYS A 297 -11.11 -7.86 7.54
C CYS A 297 -11.13 -9.24 8.22
N THR A 298 -10.47 -10.25 7.64
CA THR A 298 -10.42 -11.61 8.21
C THR A 298 -9.32 -11.79 9.25
N GLY A 299 -8.43 -10.82 9.39
CA GLY A 299 -7.26 -10.94 10.26
C GLY A 299 -6.14 -11.82 9.71
N LEU A 300 -6.25 -12.30 8.47
CA LEU A 300 -5.13 -12.97 7.82
C LEU A 300 -4.01 -11.98 7.53
N PRO A 301 -2.77 -12.27 7.95
CA PRO A 301 -1.64 -11.40 7.68
C PRO A 301 -1.36 -11.32 6.17
N ARG A 302 -0.65 -10.28 5.78
CA ARG A 302 -0.11 -10.18 4.44
C ARG A 302 0.98 -11.24 4.27
N GLN A 303 0.86 -12.07 3.24
CA GLN A 303 1.76 -13.18 2.96
C GLN A 303 2.02 -13.21 1.46
N ASP A 304 3.02 -12.41 1.04
CA ASP A 304 3.30 -12.18 -0.38
C ASP A 304 4.58 -12.89 -0.86
N MET A 305 5.47 -13.34 0.06
CA MET A 305 6.76 -13.92 -0.34
C MET A 305 6.59 -15.24 -1.09
N GLU A 306 5.66 -16.08 -0.70
CA GLU A 306 5.46 -17.38 -1.32
C GLU A 306 5.13 -17.27 -2.81
N TRP A 307 4.19 -16.39 -3.19
CA TRP A 307 3.86 -16.21 -4.59
C TRP A 307 4.89 -15.35 -5.35
N LEU A 308 5.69 -14.53 -4.67
CA LEU A 308 6.75 -13.73 -5.29
C LEU A 308 7.96 -14.60 -5.68
N PHE A 309 8.25 -15.64 -4.91
CA PHE A 309 9.41 -16.53 -5.12
C PHE A 309 9.07 -17.80 -5.89
N GLN A 310 7.84 -18.30 -5.78
CA GLN A 310 7.40 -19.55 -6.39
C GLN A 310 6.12 -19.33 -7.19
N TYR A 311 6.23 -19.18 -8.51
CA TYR A 311 5.07 -18.97 -9.38
C TYR A 311 5.11 -19.75 -10.70
N GLY A 312 6.27 -20.18 -11.15
CA GLY A 312 6.41 -21.02 -12.35
C GLY A 312 5.71 -22.36 -12.18
N GLY A 313 4.77 -22.66 -13.07
CA GLY A 313 3.97 -23.87 -12.97
C GLY A 313 2.91 -23.89 -11.86
N VAL A 314 2.78 -22.81 -11.07
CA VAL A 314 1.72 -22.70 -10.07
C VAL A 314 0.37 -22.45 -10.76
N THR A 315 -0.61 -23.30 -10.49
CA THR A 315 -1.99 -23.11 -10.96
C THR A 315 -2.81 -22.28 -9.98
N PRO A 316 -3.96 -21.71 -10.39
CA PRO A 316 -4.89 -21.05 -9.47
C PRO A 316 -5.33 -21.95 -8.29
N GLU A 317 -5.51 -23.25 -8.53
CA GLU A 317 -5.84 -24.23 -7.49
C GLU A 317 -4.71 -24.38 -6.47
N MET A 318 -3.46 -24.45 -6.93
CA MET A 318 -2.29 -24.53 -6.06
C MET A 318 -2.13 -23.24 -5.24
N ALA A 319 -2.32 -22.08 -5.88
CA ALA A 319 -2.29 -20.80 -5.20
C ALA A 319 -3.42 -20.67 -4.16
N LEU A 320 -4.61 -21.17 -4.46
CA LEU A 320 -5.73 -21.24 -3.50
C LEU A 320 -5.41 -22.18 -2.32
N ALA A 321 -4.72 -23.30 -2.58
CA ALA A 321 -4.37 -24.27 -1.54
C ALA A 321 -3.39 -23.70 -0.50
N THR A 322 -2.60 -22.68 -0.83
CA THR A 322 -1.69 -22.01 0.14
C THR A 322 -2.46 -21.36 1.29
N LEU A 323 -3.72 -20.97 1.07
CA LEU A 323 -4.57 -20.43 2.14
C LEU A 323 -4.76 -21.41 3.31
N ALA A 324 -4.64 -22.72 3.09
CA ALA A 324 -4.73 -23.72 4.14
C ALA A 324 -3.60 -23.64 5.19
N THR A 325 -2.52 -22.92 4.90
CA THR A 325 -1.41 -22.66 5.84
C THR A 325 -1.61 -21.38 6.65
N MET A 326 -2.57 -20.52 6.28
CA MET A 326 -2.74 -19.19 6.84
C MET A 326 -3.70 -19.18 8.04
N GLN A 327 -3.29 -18.49 9.11
CA GLN A 327 -4.09 -18.30 10.31
C GLN A 327 -4.34 -16.81 10.57
N PRO A 328 -5.57 -16.41 10.97
CA PRO A 328 -5.85 -15.06 11.41
C PRO A 328 -5.04 -14.69 12.67
N THR A 329 -4.50 -13.48 12.69
CA THR A 329 -3.80 -12.88 13.84
C THR A 329 -4.71 -11.91 14.62
N SER A 330 -5.96 -11.72 14.15
CA SER A 330 -7.03 -10.95 14.82
C SER A 330 -8.39 -11.57 14.49
N LYS A 331 -9.44 -11.14 15.20
CA LYS A 331 -10.81 -11.57 14.93
C LYS A 331 -11.33 -10.98 13.62
N PHE A 332 -12.30 -11.65 12.99
CA PHE A 332 -12.99 -11.13 11.80
C PHE A 332 -13.65 -9.77 12.11
N GLY A 333 -13.44 -8.78 11.23
CA GLY A 333 -13.95 -7.42 11.38
C GLY A 333 -13.18 -6.53 12.37
N GLU A 334 -12.19 -7.07 13.09
CA GLU A 334 -11.48 -6.32 14.14
C GLU A 334 -10.46 -5.34 13.55
N MET A 335 -9.66 -5.78 12.59
CA MET A 335 -8.58 -4.98 12.01
C MET A 335 -8.46 -5.13 10.51
N PHE A 336 -7.96 -4.09 9.88
CA PHE A 336 -7.57 -4.11 8.48
C PHE A 336 -6.27 -4.92 8.33
N GLN A 337 -6.35 -6.04 7.64
CA GLN A 337 -5.18 -6.81 7.21
C GLN A 337 -5.37 -7.26 5.76
N TYR A 338 -4.50 -6.77 4.89
CA TYR A 338 -4.62 -6.93 3.45
C TYR A 338 -4.08 -8.28 2.99
N SER A 339 -4.90 -9.09 2.30
CA SER A 339 -4.52 -10.41 1.81
C SER A 339 -4.77 -10.54 0.31
N ASN A 340 -3.70 -10.65 -0.49
CA ASN A 340 -3.80 -10.94 -1.92
C ASN A 340 -4.32 -12.36 -2.20
N PRO A 341 -3.90 -13.42 -1.48
CA PRO A 341 -4.44 -14.76 -1.67
C PRO A 341 -5.97 -14.84 -1.48
N LEU A 342 -6.52 -14.18 -0.44
CA LEU A 342 -7.98 -14.12 -0.26
C LEU A 342 -8.68 -13.37 -1.39
N ALA A 343 -8.12 -12.24 -1.83
CA ALA A 343 -8.67 -11.48 -2.95
C ALA A 343 -8.62 -12.30 -4.26
N GLY A 344 -7.57 -13.10 -4.45
CA GLY A 344 -7.50 -14.08 -5.53
C GLY A 344 -8.62 -15.10 -5.44
N ALA A 345 -8.82 -15.69 -4.24
CA ALA A 345 -9.90 -16.64 -3.98
C ALA A 345 -11.29 -16.06 -4.29
N ALA A 346 -11.52 -14.78 -4.01
CA ALA A 346 -12.78 -14.11 -4.32
C ALA A 346 -13.17 -14.22 -5.80
N GLY A 347 -12.22 -13.97 -6.71
CA GLY A 347 -12.46 -14.10 -8.14
C GLY A 347 -12.55 -15.55 -8.61
N LEU A 348 -11.72 -16.45 -8.08
CA LEU A 348 -11.77 -17.87 -8.41
C LEU A 348 -13.11 -18.49 -8.01
N VAL A 349 -13.64 -18.15 -6.83
CA VAL A 349 -14.99 -18.54 -6.39
C VAL A 349 -16.05 -17.95 -7.32
N ALA A 350 -15.95 -16.68 -7.70
CA ALA A 350 -16.89 -16.06 -8.64
C ALA A 350 -16.88 -16.77 -10.01
N GLY A 351 -15.69 -17.10 -10.51
CA GLY A 351 -15.54 -17.87 -11.76
C GLY A 351 -16.19 -19.23 -11.68
N HIS A 352 -15.91 -19.98 -10.62
CA HIS A 352 -16.48 -21.31 -10.39
C HIS A 352 -18.01 -21.27 -10.30
N VAL A 353 -18.59 -20.31 -9.60
CA VAL A 353 -20.06 -20.12 -9.54
C VAL A 353 -20.65 -19.82 -10.91
N ALA A 354 -19.95 -19.06 -11.76
CA ALA A 354 -20.43 -18.74 -13.10
C ALA A 354 -20.26 -19.91 -14.09
N TYR A 355 -19.19 -20.68 -13.97
CA TYR A 355 -18.79 -21.77 -14.88
C TYR A 355 -18.18 -22.94 -14.09
N PRO A 356 -19.01 -23.75 -13.39
CA PRO A 356 -18.53 -24.78 -12.45
C PRO A 356 -17.74 -25.91 -13.10
N GLU A 357 -17.95 -26.17 -14.40
CA GLU A 357 -17.29 -27.26 -15.14
C GLU A 357 -15.91 -26.85 -15.72
N MET A 358 -15.50 -25.58 -15.53
CA MET A 358 -14.22 -25.07 -16.01
C MET A 358 -13.17 -25.09 -14.90
N GLU A 359 -11.89 -25.12 -15.31
CA GLU A 359 -10.75 -24.88 -14.43
C GLU A 359 -10.87 -23.47 -13.82
N LEU A 360 -10.48 -23.29 -12.54
CA LEU A 360 -10.77 -22.07 -11.76
C LEU A 360 -10.31 -20.78 -12.45
N GLY A 361 -9.08 -20.77 -12.98
CA GLY A 361 -8.54 -19.59 -13.62
C GLY A 361 -9.25 -19.25 -14.93
N ALA A 362 -9.51 -20.25 -15.78
CA ALA A 362 -10.23 -20.06 -17.04
C ALA A 362 -11.70 -19.69 -16.80
N ALA A 363 -12.31 -20.23 -15.75
CA ALA A 363 -13.68 -19.88 -15.32
C ALA A 363 -13.75 -18.39 -14.92
N TYR A 364 -12.78 -17.89 -14.14
CA TYR A 364 -12.71 -16.50 -13.77
C TYR A 364 -12.50 -15.60 -14.98
N ASP A 365 -11.53 -15.92 -15.85
CA ASP A 365 -11.22 -15.11 -17.04
C ASP A 365 -12.45 -14.98 -17.95
N LYS A 366 -13.19 -16.09 -18.15
CA LYS A 366 -14.44 -16.08 -18.92
C LYS A 366 -15.55 -15.29 -18.21
N ALA A 367 -15.72 -15.49 -16.91
CA ALA A 367 -16.77 -14.82 -16.16
C ALA A 367 -16.61 -13.29 -16.17
N ILE A 368 -15.40 -12.81 -15.90
CA ILE A 368 -15.17 -11.36 -15.85
C ILE A 368 -15.22 -10.73 -17.24
N GLN A 369 -14.75 -11.44 -18.28
CA GLN A 369 -14.86 -11.00 -19.67
C GLN A 369 -16.33 -10.81 -20.07
N VAL A 370 -17.15 -11.83 -19.91
CA VAL A 370 -18.55 -11.86 -20.38
C VAL A 370 -19.46 -10.97 -19.52
N GLN A 371 -19.23 -10.91 -18.20
CA GLN A 371 -20.14 -10.22 -17.29
C GLN A 371 -19.71 -8.80 -16.92
N VAL A 372 -18.43 -8.45 -17.13
CA VAL A 372 -17.91 -7.14 -16.77
C VAL A 372 -17.30 -6.41 -17.97
N PHE A 373 -16.26 -6.98 -18.61
CA PHE A 373 -15.51 -6.25 -19.64
C PHE A 373 -16.34 -5.99 -20.89
N ASP A 374 -16.99 -7.02 -21.44
CA ASP A 374 -17.78 -6.89 -22.67
C ASP A 374 -18.96 -5.93 -22.50
N PRO A 375 -19.81 -6.05 -21.44
CA PRO A 375 -20.94 -5.14 -21.26
C PRO A 375 -20.54 -3.70 -20.96
N LEU A 376 -19.40 -3.47 -20.30
CA LEU A 376 -18.85 -2.13 -20.08
C LEU A 376 -18.09 -1.61 -21.29
N GLY A 377 -17.85 -2.42 -22.31
CA GLY A 377 -17.06 -2.07 -23.47
C GLY A 377 -15.56 -1.87 -23.17
N MET A 378 -15.02 -2.55 -22.15
CA MET A 378 -13.61 -2.52 -21.74
C MET A 378 -12.78 -3.47 -22.62
N LYS A 379 -12.69 -3.15 -23.91
CA LYS A 379 -12.17 -4.05 -24.98
C LYS A 379 -10.66 -4.31 -24.90
N ALA A 380 -9.92 -3.41 -24.28
CA ALA A 380 -8.46 -3.51 -24.15
C ALA A 380 -8.04 -4.17 -22.83
N THR A 381 -8.93 -4.21 -21.83
CA THR A 381 -8.65 -4.80 -20.53
C THR A 381 -8.52 -6.32 -20.65
N THR A 382 -7.43 -6.88 -20.11
CA THR A 382 -7.10 -8.30 -20.33
C THR A 382 -6.20 -8.88 -19.25
N PHE A 383 -6.27 -10.21 -19.08
CA PHE A 383 -5.30 -11.01 -18.32
C PHE A 383 -4.32 -11.76 -19.23
N ASP A 384 -4.45 -11.61 -20.55
CA ASP A 384 -3.51 -12.16 -21.52
C ASP A 384 -2.29 -11.25 -21.65
N TYR A 385 -1.21 -11.63 -20.99
CA TYR A 385 0.07 -10.90 -20.98
C TYR A 385 0.73 -10.87 -22.37
N ALA A 386 0.61 -11.95 -23.13
CA ALA A 386 1.18 -11.99 -24.48
C ALA A 386 0.49 -10.96 -25.38
N LYS A 387 -0.84 -10.87 -25.30
CA LYS A 387 -1.63 -9.86 -26.02
C LYS A 387 -1.29 -8.44 -25.55
N ALA A 388 -1.20 -8.22 -24.24
CA ALA A 388 -0.90 -6.90 -23.69
C ALA A 388 0.50 -6.40 -24.12
N LEU A 389 1.52 -7.26 -24.02
CA LEU A 389 2.91 -6.93 -24.33
C LEU A 389 3.19 -6.81 -25.85
N ALA A 390 2.39 -7.44 -26.71
CA ALA A 390 2.51 -7.30 -28.15
C ALA A 390 2.00 -5.94 -28.68
N GLY A 391 1.21 -5.20 -27.87
CA GLY A 391 0.50 -4.00 -28.30
C GLY A 391 1.09 -2.69 -27.77
N ASN A 392 0.22 -1.67 -27.72
CA ASN A 392 0.51 -0.37 -27.12
C ASN A 392 0.54 -0.49 -25.59
N HIS A 393 1.68 -0.79 -25.00
CA HIS A 393 1.86 -0.90 -23.56
C HIS A 393 3.02 -0.04 -23.06
N ALA A 394 3.03 0.23 -21.76
CA ALA A 394 4.14 0.87 -21.05
C ALA A 394 5.02 -0.19 -20.39
N GLY A 395 6.34 -0.05 -20.48
CA GLY A 395 7.32 -0.89 -19.78
C GLY A 395 7.44 -0.52 -18.30
N SER A 396 7.83 -1.46 -17.47
CA SER A 396 8.02 -1.26 -16.02
C SER A 396 9.39 -0.63 -15.72
N HIS A 397 9.44 0.30 -14.75
CA HIS A 397 10.68 0.97 -14.34
C HIS A 397 10.75 1.12 -12.82
N ALA A 398 11.97 1.10 -12.29
CA ALA A 398 12.24 1.35 -10.89
C ALA A 398 13.59 2.06 -10.72
N PRO A 399 13.82 2.80 -9.62
CA PRO A 399 15.15 3.28 -9.31
C PRO A 399 16.08 2.10 -9.04
N ASN A 400 17.30 2.17 -9.55
CA ASN A 400 18.36 1.29 -9.10
C ASN A 400 18.93 1.77 -7.75
N VAL A 401 19.88 1.04 -7.20
CA VAL A 401 20.49 1.36 -5.91
C VAL A 401 21.19 2.73 -5.84
N ASP A 402 21.54 3.34 -6.98
CA ASP A 402 22.10 4.68 -7.07
C ASP A 402 21.03 5.76 -7.32
N GLY A 403 19.75 5.40 -7.25
CA GLY A 403 18.63 6.31 -7.43
C GLY A 403 18.29 6.66 -8.88
N LYS A 404 18.94 6.03 -9.85
CA LYS A 404 18.64 6.27 -11.27
C LYS A 404 17.52 5.33 -11.72
N MET A 405 16.52 5.90 -12.37
CA MET A 405 15.44 5.14 -12.98
C MET A 405 16.00 4.19 -14.06
N ALA A 406 15.59 2.94 -14.01
CA ALA A 406 16.01 1.87 -14.91
C ALA A 406 14.83 0.94 -15.22
N ARG A 407 14.96 0.05 -16.20
CA ARG A 407 13.99 -1.02 -16.43
C ARG A 407 13.92 -1.91 -15.18
N ALA A 408 12.71 -2.18 -14.72
CA ALA A 408 12.47 -3.09 -13.61
C ALA A 408 12.38 -4.54 -14.09
N ALA A 409 12.54 -5.50 -13.17
CA ALA A 409 12.43 -6.93 -13.41
C ALA A 409 10.97 -7.30 -13.71
N MET A 410 10.55 -7.19 -14.97
CA MET A 410 9.16 -7.44 -15.41
C MET A 410 8.72 -8.88 -15.13
N GLU A 411 9.62 -9.85 -15.21
CA GLU A 411 9.37 -11.27 -14.94
C GLU A 411 8.78 -11.51 -13.54
N VAL A 412 9.14 -10.69 -12.57
CA VAL A 412 8.59 -10.79 -11.21
C VAL A 412 7.10 -10.44 -11.16
N ASN A 413 6.61 -9.62 -12.10
CA ASN A 413 5.17 -9.32 -12.20
C ASN A 413 4.33 -10.52 -12.71
N TYR A 414 4.96 -11.56 -13.25
CA TYR A 414 4.23 -12.80 -13.59
C TYR A 414 3.79 -13.58 -12.36
N SER A 415 4.41 -13.33 -11.22
CA SER A 415 4.09 -13.97 -9.93
C SER A 415 2.63 -13.80 -9.50
N ILE A 416 1.93 -12.73 -9.95
CA ILE A 416 0.52 -12.50 -9.61
C ILE A 416 -0.46 -13.28 -10.51
N ILE A 417 0.00 -13.91 -11.59
CA ILE A 417 -0.86 -14.59 -12.56
C ILE A 417 -1.70 -15.73 -11.92
N PRO A 418 -1.18 -16.58 -11.04
CA PRO A 418 -1.99 -17.60 -10.37
C PRO A 418 -3.09 -17.00 -9.49
N LEU A 419 -2.85 -15.80 -8.95
CA LEU A 419 -3.80 -15.01 -8.14
C LEU A 419 -4.37 -13.81 -8.93
N ARG A 420 -4.53 -13.95 -10.26
CA ARG A 420 -4.89 -12.85 -11.16
C ARG A 420 -6.10 -12.00 -10.75
N PRO A 421 -7.13 -12.54 -10.05
CA PRO A 421 -8.24 -11.70 -9.59
C PRO A 421 -7.84 -10.64 -8.55
N ALA A 422 -6.68 -10.82 -7.91
CA ALA A 422 -6.15 -9.86 -6.93
C ALA A 422 -5.40 -8.68 -7.56
N GLY A 423 -4.82 -8.84 -8.80
CA GLY A 423 -3.93 -7.78 -9.25
C GLY A 423 -3.32 -7.91 -10.64
N ALA A 424 -3.71 -8.85 -11.48
CA ALA A 424 -2.98 -9.13 -12.71
C ALA A 424 -3.54 -8.47 -13.99
N ALA A 425 -4.60 -7.66 -13.89
CA ALA A 425 -5.19 -7.06 -15.08
C ALA A 425 -4.28 -6.01 -15.72
N TRP A 426 -4.21 -6.04 -17.06
CA TRP A 426 -3.78 -4.95 -17.89
C TRP A 426 -4.99 -4.15 -18.33
N SER A 427 -4.89 -2.83 -18.26
CA SER A 427 -5.94 -1.92 -18.73
C SER A 427 -5.37 -0.58 -19.17
N ASN A 428 -6.22 0.26 -19.72
CA ASN A 428 -5.89 1.62 -20.13
C ASN A 428 -6.86 2.64 -19.53
N VAL A 429 -6.56 3.92 -19.72
CA VAL A 429 -7.37 5.02 -19.21
C VAL A 429 -8.80 4.96 -19.76
N ASN A 430 -8.98 4.72 -21.06
CA ASN A 430 -10.30 4.71 -21.68
C ASN A 430 -11.21 3.63 -21.10
N ASP A 431 -10.71 2.42 -20.89
CA ASP A 431 -11.49 1.33 -20.31
C ASP A 431 -11.78 1.56 -18.82
N MET A 432 -10.78 2.03 -18.05
CA MET A 432 -10.99 2.32 -16.64
C MET A 432 -11.96 3.49 -16.40
N LEU A 433 -12.01 4.49 -17.30
CA LEU A 433 -13.01 5.55 -17.22
C LEU A 433 -14.44 5.05 -17.47
N LYS A 434 -14.63 4.00 -18.28
CA LYS A 434 -15.96 3.36 -18.44
C LYS A 434 -16.42 2.73 -17.13
N TYR A 435 -15.51 2.02 -16.43
CA TYR A 435 -15.79 1.49 -15.09
C TYR A 435 -16.13 2.62 -14.11
N VAL A 436 -15.31 3.66 -14.03
CA VAL A 436 -15.54 4.80 -13.11
C VAL A 436 -16.84 5.53 -13.44
N SER A 437 -17.19 5.68 -14.73
CA SER A 437 -18.44 6.30 -15.16
C SER A 437 -19.66 5.48 -14.77
N MET A 438 -19.60 4.14 -14.88
CA MET A 438 -20.63 3.22 -14.40
C MET A 438 -20.80 3.31 -12.87
N GLU A 439 -19.72 3.45 -12.12
CA GLU A 439 -19.75 3.67 -10.67
C GLU A 439 -20.42 5.01 -10.28
N LEU A 440 -20.11 6.09 -11.01
CA LEU A 440 -20.67 7.43 -10.81
C LEU A 440 -22.16 7.49 -11.18
N SER A 441 -22.61 6.69 -12.14
CA SER A 441 -24.00 6.59 -12.56
C SER A 441 -24.78 5.50 -11.80
N GLU A 442 -24.15 4.90 -10.77
CA GLU A 442 -24.75 3.87 -9.91
C GLU A 442 -25.34 2.70 -10.73
N GLY A 443 -24.58 2.22 -11.72
CA GLY A 443 -24.91 1.06 -12.52
C GLY A 443 -25.73 1.34 -13.78
N LEU A 444 -25.94 2.59 -14.17
CA LEU A 444 -26.51 2.95 -15.47
C LEU A 444 -25.39 3.13 -16.52
N LEU A 445 -25.61 2.61 -17.72
CA LEU A 445 -24.73 2.86 -18.87
C LEU A 445 -25.19 4.12 -19.62
N PRO A 446 -24.32 4.70 -20.49
CA PRO A 446 -24.66 5.92 -21.25
C PRO A 446 -25.90 5.80 -22.16
N ASP A 447 -26.23 4.59 -22.60
CA ASP A 447 -27.40 4.31 -23.43
C ASP A 447 -28.70 4.12 -22.60
N GLY A 448 -28.63 4.29 -21.25
CA GLY A 448 -29.74 4.11 -20.34
C GLY A 448 -29.95 2.66 -19.88
N THR A 449 -29.17 1.70 -20.38
CA THR A 449 -29.22 0.31 -19.94
C THR A 449 -28.76 0.18 -18.50
N ARG A 450 -29.49 -0.58 -17.68
CA ARG A 450 -29.04 -0.92 -16.33
C ARG A 450 -28.09 -2.11 -16.37
N PHE A 451 -26.83 -1.82 -16.16
CA PHE A 451 -25.78 -2.83 -16.09
C PHE A 451 -25.89 -3.68 -14.80
N ILE A 452 -26.13 -3.02 -13.66
CA ILE A 452 -26.27 -3.66 -12.35
C ILE A 452 -27.21 -2.85 -11.47
N SER A 453 -27.94 -3.53 -10.57
CA SER A 453 -28.77 -2.88 -9.57
C SER A 453 -27.94 -2.09 -8.56
N LYS A 454 -28.48 -0.97 -8.09
CA LYS A 454 -27.82 -0.06 -7.14
C LYS A 454 -27.45 -0.76 -5.82
N GLY A 455 -28.28 -1.66 -5.29
CA GLY A 455 -28.05 -2.35 -4.02
C GLY A 455 -26.73 -3.11 -4.00
N PRO A 456 -26.57 -4.18 -4.79
CA PRO A 456 -25.32 -4.95 -4.86
C PRO A 456 -24.09 -4.13 -5.24
N LEU A 457 -24.25 -3.10 -6.09
CA LEU A 457 -23.16 -2.23 -6.49
C LEU A 457 -22.63 -1.43 -5.28
N LEU A 458 -23.53 -0.76 -4.55
CA LEU A 458 -23.14 0.13 -3.44
C LEU A 458 -22.73 -0.62 -2.17
N GLU A 459 -23.23 -1.86 -1.95
CA GLU A 459 -22.81 -2.69 -0.82
C GLU A 459 -21.28 -2.90 -0.81
N ARG A 460 -20.62 -2.85 -1.96
CA ARG A 460 -19.17 -2.94 -2.07
C ARG A 460 -18.43 -1.79 -1.39
N ARG A 461 -19.09 -0.64 -1.22
CA ARG A 461 -18.57 0.57 -0.55
C ARG A 461 -18.94 0.62 0.94
N ALA A 462 -19.82 -0.29 1.40
CA ALA A 462 -20.23 -0.33 2.79
C ALA A 462 -19.00 -0.58 3.69
N PRO A 463 -18.85 0.15 4.82
CA PRO A 463 -17.74 -0.02 5.72
C PRO A 463 -17.65 -1.45 6.26
N LYS A 464 -16.50 -2.10 6.02
CA LYS A 464 -16.23 -3.44 6.59
C LYS A 464 -15.16 -3.37 7.69
N VAL A 465 -14.16 -2.51 7.53
CA VAL A 465 -13.12 -2.28 8.53
C VAL A 465 -12.54 -0.86 8.40
N PRO A 466 -12.25 -0.17 9.52
CA PRO A 466 -11.61 1.15 9.48
C PRO A 466 -10.14 1.04 9.02
N ILE A 467 -9.70 2.03 8.22
CA ILE A 467 -8.31 2.22 7.80
C ILE A 467 -7.73 3.57 8.23
N GLY A 468 -8.51 4.37 8.93
CA GLY A 468 -8.20 5.69 9.48
C GLY A 468 -9.43 6.26 10.16
N ASP A 469 -9.38 7.52 10.60
CA ASP A 469 -10.49 8.18 11.30
C ASP A 469 -11.78 8.25 10.48
N LYS A 470 -11.68 8.69 9.23
CA LYS A 470 -12.82 8.84 8.31
C LYS A 470 -12.62 8.05 7.02
N ALA A 471 -11.79 7.04 7.09
CA ALA A 471 -11.49 6.17 5.99
C ALA A 471 -11.80 4.72 6.37
N THR A 472 -12.50 4.02 5.50
CA THR A 472 -12.89 2.62 5.66
C THR A 472 -12.54 1.81 4.41
N TYR A 473 -12.31 0.53 4.60
CA TYR A 473 -12.22 -0.43 3.51
C TYR A 473 -13.54 -1.20 3.42
N GLY A 474 -14.10 -1.25 2.22
CA GLY A 474 -15.26 -2.05 1.89
C GLY A 474 -14.86 -3.40 1.27
N MET A 475 -15.38 -3.72 0.10
CA MET A 475 -15.04 -4.91 -0.66
C MET A 475 -14.22 -4.52 -1.90
N GLY A 476 -12.88 -4.44 -1.76
CA GLY A 476 -11.97 -4.01 -2.81
C GLY A 476 -12.03 -2.51 -3.14
N LEU A 477 -12.58 -1.71 -2.25
CA LEU A 477 -12.73 -0.26 -2.37
C LEU A 477 -12.43 0.43 -1.05
N MET A 478 -11.71 1.53 -1.10
CA MET A 478 -11.50 2.46 0.00
C MET A 478 -12.52 3.59 -0.10
N VAL A 479 -13.10 3.97 1.01
CA VAL A 479 -14.01 5.12 1.12
C VAL A 479 -13.42 6.08 2.13
N ASP A 480 -13.04 7.26 1.68
CA ASP A 480 -12.38 8.29 2.46
C ASP A 480 -13.21 9.58 2.48
N ALA A 481 -13.56 10.04 3.67
CA ALA A 481 -14.26 11.30 3.88
C ALA A 481 -13.42 12.33 4.66
N THR A 482 -12.13 12.20 4.58
CA THR A 482 -11.09 12.98 5.28
C THR A 482 -11.28 14.48 5.16
N TYR A 483 -11.54 14.97 3.95
CA TYR A 483 -11.74 16.40 3.69
C TYR A 483 -13.23 16.81 3.67
N GLY A 484 -14.10 16.02 4.30
CA GLY A 484 -15.53 16.32 4.38
C GLY A 484 -16.32 16.06 3.09
N VAL A 485 -15.69 15.45 2.08
CA VAL A 485 -16.31 14.96 0.86
C VAL A 485 -15.94 13.50 0.66
N THR A 486 -16.89 12.70 0.19
CA THR A 486 -16.67 11.27 -0.02
C THR A 486 -15.83 11.04 -1.27
N VAL A 487 -14.69 10.41 -1.10
CA VAL A 487 -13.82 9.91 -2.17
C VAL A 487 -13.79 8.39 -2.11
N VAL A 488 -14.22 7.74 -3.18
CA VAL A 488 -14.08 6.29 -3.34
C VAL A 488 -12.89 6.05 -4.26
N HIS A 489 -12.00 5.15 -3.87
CA HIS A 489 -10.80 4.88 -4.66
C HIS A 489 -10.22 3.50 -4.34
N HIS A 490 -9.28 3.05 -5.15
CA HIS A 490 -8.35 1.97 -4.81
C HIS A 490 -7.06 2.15 -5.57
N GLY A 491 -5.94 2.06 -4.86
CA GLY A 491 -4.63 2.09 -5.48
C GLY A 491 -4.17 0.70 -5.92
N GLY A 492 -3.32 0.64 -6.94
CA GLY A 492 -2.68 -0.58 -7.40
C GLY A 492 -1.16 -0.45 -7.39
N ASP A 493 -0.46 -1.49 -6.92
CA ASP A 493 1.00 -1.53 -6.80
C ASP A 493 1.53 -2.88 -7.29
N LEU A 494 2.34 -2.84 -8.35
CA LEU A 494 3.20 -3.91 -8.84
C LEU A 494 4.56 -3.32 -9.19
N ILE A 495 5.55 -4.15 -9.46
CA ILE A 495 6.90 -3.69 -9.77
C ILE A 495 6.87 -2.81 -11.02
N GLY A 496 7.25 -1.55 -10.84
CA GLY A 496 7.28 -0.56 -11.91
C GLY A 496 5.91 -0.05 -12.38
N TYR A 497 4.80 -0.47 -11.77
CA TYR A 497 3.47 0.01 -12.12
C TYR A 497 2.68 0.45 -10.89
N HIS A 498 2.14 1.67 -10.93
CA HIS A 498 1.22 2.16 -9.92
C HIS A 498 0.00 2.79 -10.58
N SER A 499 -1.15 2.52 -10.03
CA SER A 499 -2.43 2.99 -10.58
C SER A 499 -3.32 3.51 -9.46
N ASP A 500 -4.24 4.39 -9.79
CA ASP A 500 -5.38 4.73 -8.95
C ASP A 500 -6.61 4.98 -9.83
N MET A 501 -7.75 4.53 -9.36
CA MET A 501 -9.07 4.94 -9.83
C MET A 501 -9.77 5.65 -8.69
N ILE A 502 -10.31 6.82 -8.96
CA ILE A 502 -10.83 7.76 -7.95
C ILE A 502 -12.18 8.25 -8.44
N TRP A 503 -13.18 8.30 -7.55
CA TRP A 503 -14.38 9.05 -7.86
C TRP A 503 -15.02 9.68 -6.62
N LEU A 504 -15.67 10.82 -6.86
CA LEU A 504 -16.44 11.59 -5.90
C LEU A 504 -17.91 11.47 -6.30
N PRO A 505 -18.69 10.56 -5.69
CA PRO A 505 -20.05 10.25 -6.12
C PRO A 505 -20.98 11.47 -6.15
N ASP A 506 -20.92 12.30 -5.11
CA ASP A 506 -21.80 13.49 -4.96
C ASP A 506 -21.46 14.60 -5.96
N GLN A 507 -20.18 14.71 -6.35
CA GLN A 507 -19.69 15.73 -7.28
C GLN A 507 -19.73 15.26 -8.74
N LYS A 508 -20.04 13.97 -8.98
CA LYS A 508 -20.02 13.34 -10.31
C LYS A 508 -18.70 13.52 -11.04
N VAL A 509 -17.59 13.44 -10.30
CA VAL A 509 -16.22 13.53 -10.81
C VAL A 509 -15.53 12.22 -10.61
N GLY A 510 -14.76 11.79 -11.60
CA GLY A 510 -13.88 10.63 -11.51
C GLY A 510 -12.55 10.85 -12.22
N ALA A 511 -11.54 10.11 -11.81
CA ALA A 511 -10.24 10.13 -12.43
C ALA A 511 -9.58 8.75 -12.40
N VAL A 512 -8.70 8.51 -13.36
CA VAL A 512 -7.83 7.32 -13.45
C VAL A 512 -6.43 7.83 -13.71
N ILE A 513 -5.46 7.37 -12.95
CA ILE A 513 -4.04 7.65 -13.15
C ILE A 513 -3.26 6.34 -13.15
N LEU A 514 -2.45 6.13 -14.21
CA LEU A 514 -1.63 4.93 -14.44
C LEU A 514 -0.18 5.38 -14.66
N THR A 515 0.77 4.75 -13.99
CA THR A 515 2.19 5.11 -14.07
C THR A 515 3.05 3.88 -14.34
N ASN A 516 4.19 4.08 -14.98
CA ASN A 516 5.15 3.03 -15.32
C ASN A 516 6.50 3.13 -14.59
N GLY A 517 6.48 3.60 -13.36
CA GLY A 517 7.68 3.69 -12.51
C GLY A 517 7.36 3.57 -11.02
N ASP A 518 8.23 2.92 -10.27
CA ASP A 518 8.02 2.56 -8.84
C ASP A 518 7.76 3.73 -7.89
N LEU A 519 8.08 4.96 -8.28
CA LEU A 519 7.70 6.16 -7.51
C LEU A 519 6.35 6.75 -7.94
N GLY A 520 5.64 6.09 -8.85
CA GLY A 520 4.30 6.48 -9.29
C GLY A 520 3.28 6.52 -8.16
N TRP A 521 3.50 5.76 -7.06
CA TRP A 521 2.64 5.81 -5.88
C TRP A 521 2.62 7.19 -5.21
N LEU A 522 3.72 7.96 -5.27
CA LEU A 522 3.76 9.36 -4.81
C LEU A 522 2.89 10.25 -5.68
N ILE A 523 2.98 10.09 -7.00
CA ILE A 523 2.21 10.91 -7.95
C ILE A 523 0.71 10.64 -7.76
N ARG A 524 0.27 9.37 -7.75
CA ARG A 524 -1.15 9.02 -7.59
C ARG A 524 -1.71 9.44 -6.23
N GLY A 525 -0.92 9.30 -5.15
CA GLY A 525 -1.31 9.73 -3.81
C GLY A 525 -1.51 11.24 -3.73
N GLY A 526 -0.53 12.01 -4.22
CA GLY A 526 -0.61 13.46 -4.31
C GLY A 526 -1.72 13.95 -5.26
N PHE A 527 -2.00 13.20 -6.34
CA PHE A 527 -3.04 13.55 -7.31
C PHE A 527 -4.44 13.57 -6.67
N ARG A 528 -4.76 12.70 -5.73
CA ARG A 528 -6.04 12.75 -5.00
C ARG A 528 -6.21 14.07 -4.25
N ARG A 529 -5.18 14.51 -3.52
CA ARG A 529 -5.19 15.82 -2.84
C ARG A 529 -5.29 16.95 -3.85
N LYS A 530 -4.50 16.92 -4.93
CA LYS A 530 -4.51 17.92 -6.00
C LYS A 530 -5.87 18.04 -6.67
N LEU A 531 -6.55 16.93 -6.91
CA LEU A 531 -7.90 16.92 -7.47
C LEU A 531 -8.88 17.67 -6.56
N LEU A 532 -8.82 17.46 -5.24
CA LEU A 532 -9.64 18.18 -4.27
C LEU A 532 -9.28 19.68 -4.23
N GLU A 533 -7.99 20.03 -4.25
CA GLU A 533 -7.54 21.42 -4.32
C GLU A 533 -8.15 22.14 -5.53
N VAL A 534 -8.11 21.52 -6.71
CA VAL A 534 -8.62 22.10 -7.95
C VAL A 534 -10.14 22.17 -7.97
N LEU A 535 -10.83 21.14 -7.44
CA LEU A 535 -12.29 21.09 -7.38
C LEU A 535 -12.88 22.11 -6.41
N PHE A 536 -12.19 22.43 -5.32
CA PHE A 536 -12.77 23.21 -4.24
C PHE A 536 -11.97 24.49 -3.91
N ASP A 537 -11.02 24.87 -4.75
CA ASP A 537 -10.09 25.98 -4.50
C ASP A 537 -9.44 25.84 -3.11
N GLY A 538 -8.90 24.64 -2.84
CA GLY A 538 -8.27 24.27 -1.58
C GLY A 538 -6.85 24.84 -1.47
N LYS A 539 -6.27 24.70 -0.27
CA LYS A 539 -4.88 25.09 -0.02
C LYS A 539 -3.95 24.27 -0.92
N PRO A 540 -2.95 24.91 -1.58
CA PRO A 540 -2.08 24.25 -2.54
C PRO A 540 -0.93 23.49 -1.85
N GLU A 541 -1.23 22.38 -1.19
CA GLU A 541 -0.30 21.57 -0.39
C GLU A 541 0.29 20.40 -1.20
N ALA A 542 -0.48 19.81 -2.13
CA ALA A 542 -0.13 18.58 -2.83
C ALA A 542 1.23 18.63 -3.57
N ASP A 543 1.58 19.75 -4.20
CA ASP A 543 2.84 19.91 -4.92
C ASP A 543 4.05 19.88 -3.97
N THR A 544 3.95 20.58 -2.84
CA THR A 544 5.01 20.65 -1.84
C THR A 544 5.21 19.32 -1.14
N GLU A 545 4.11 18.64 -0.80
CA GLU A 545 4.12 17.31 -0.18
C GLU A 545 4.78 16.27 -1.10
N LEU A 546 4.38 16.22 -2.38
CA LEU A 546 4.96 15.30 -3.34
C LEU A 546 6.46 15.55 -3.53
N ALA A 547 6.87 16.81 -3.71
CA ALA A 547 8.28 17.14 -3.89
C ALA A 547 9.13 16.80 -2.65
N SER A 548 8.58 17.00 -1.45
CA SER A 548 9.25 16.62 -0.20
C SER A 548 9.34 15.10 -0.04
N ALA A 549 8.26 14.38 -0.30
CA ALA A 549 8.24 12.92 -0.22
C ALA A 549 9.21 12.27 -1.21
N ALA A 550 9.30 12.80 -2.43
CA ALA A 550 10.28 12.35 -3.42
C ALA A 550 11.72 12.57 -2.94
N ARG A 551 12.04 13.75 -2.38
CA ARG A 551 13.37 14.00 -1.79
C ARG A 551 13.67 13.02 -0.67
N SER A 552 12.78 12.89 0.30
CA SER A 552 12.94 11.94 1.41
C SER A 552 13.21 10.53 0.94
N PHE A 553 12.55 10.11 -0.15
CA PHE A 553 12.81 8.80 -0.75
C PHE A 553 14.25 8.68 -1.25
N PHE A 554 14.72 9.64 -2.04
CA PHE A 554 16.07 9.59 -2.60
C PHE A 554 17.15 9.78 -1.53
N ASP A 555 16.90 10.61 -0.51
CA ASP A 555 17.82 10.78 0.63
C ASP A 555 17.97 9.46 1.42
N SER A 556 16.85 8.75 1.68
CA SER A 556 16.88 7.45 2.34
C SER A 556 17.55 6.38 1.47
N LEU A 557 17.29 6.37 0.15
CA LEU A 557 17.97 5.48 -0.78
C LEU A 557 19.48 5.71 -0.79
N ALA A 558 19.90 6.98 -0.80
CA ALA A 558 21.33 7.34 -0.74
C ALA A 558 21.97 6.98 0.61
N ALA A 559 21.24 7.07 1.72
CA ALA A 559 21.71 6.61 3.03
C ALA A 559 21.85 5.09 3.07
N ASP A 560 20.87 4.34 2.56
CA ASP A 560 20.95 2.88 2.43
C ASP A 560 22.15 2.47 1.54
N ARG A 561 22.34 3.16 0.41
CA ARG A 561 23.44 2.88 -0.53
C ARG A 561 24.82 2.97 0.12
N LYS A 562 25.00 3.90 1.04
CA LYS A 562 26.28 4.07 1.77
C LYS A 562 26.64 2.87 2.65
N GLN A 563 25.67 2.10 3.09
CA GLN A 563 25.85 0.90 3.91
C GLN A 563 26.15 -0.35 3.09
N LEU A 564 26.02 -0.30 1.76
CA LEU A 564 26.18 -1.43 0.86
C LEU A 564 27.60 -1.50 0.30
N VAL A 565 28.19 -2.69 0.35
CA VAL A 565 29.44 -3.04 -0.35
C VAL A 565 29.09 -3.72 -1.67
N ILE A 566 29.43 -3.07 -2.80
CA ILE A 566 29.10 -3.54 -4.15
C ILE A 566 30.40 -3.54 -5.01
N PRO A 567 30.85 -4.68 -5.55
CA PRO A 567 30.35 -6.04 -5.28
C PRO A 567 30.50 -6.40 -3.79
N PRO A 568 29.84 -7.48 -3.32
CA PRO A 568 29.97 -7.91 -1.92
C PRO A 568 31.41 -8.13 -1.51
N ASP A 569 31.71 -7.90 -0.23
CA ASP A 569 33.03 -8.22 0.34
C ASP A 569 33.43 -9.65 -0.04
N PRO A 570 34.63 -9.87 -0.59
CA PRO A 570 35.08 -11.19 -1.05
C PRO A 570 35.08 -12.27 0.04
N LYS A 571 35.34 -11.91 1.31
CA LYS A 571 35.30 -12.82 2.45
C LYS A 571 33.85 -13.24 2.73
N ASP A 572 32.93 -12.28 2.80
CA ASP A 572 31.52 -12.56 3.03
C ASP A 572 30.91 -13.39 1.91
N ALA A 573 31.18 -12.98 0.66
CA ALA A 573 30.74 -13.70 -0.51
C ALA A 573 31.34 -15.12 -0.59
N GLY A 574 32.64 -15.30 -0.21
CA GLY A 574 33.33 -16.59 -0.16
C GLY A 574 32.78 -17.54 0.90
N ALA A 575 32.14 -17.00 1.95
CA ALA A 575 31.52 -17.79 3.01
C ALA A 575 30.16 -18.40 2.62
N LEU A 576 29.51 -17.91 1.54
CA LEU A 576 28.25 -18.46 1.06
C LEU A 576 28.38 -19.88 0.56
N ALA A 577 27.35 -20.71 0.80
CA ALA A 577 27.20 -21.99 0.12
C ALA A 577 26.80 -21.79 -1.34
N SER A 578 26.96 -22.82 -2.18
CA SER A 578 26.55 -22.76 -3.59
C SER A 578 25.02 -22.81 -3.79
N ARG A 579 24.32 -23.42 -2.83
CA ARG A 579 22.85 -23.56 -2.83
C ARG A 579 22.26 -23.46 -1.44
N TYR A 580 21.05 -22.92 -1.37
CA TYR A 580 20.21 -22.89 -0.18
C TYR A 580 18.78 -23.27 -0.57
N ALA A 581 18.01 -23.85 0.36
CA ALA A 581 16.61 -24.18 0.12
C ALA A 581 15.71 -23.84 1.32
N ASN A 582 14.49 -23.45 1.01
CA ASN A 582 13.39 -23.27 1.94
C ASN A 582 12.13 -23.93 1.35
N ASP A 583 11.36 -24.64 2.17
CA ASP A 583 10.21 -25.43 1.67
C ASP A 583 9.09 -24.55 1.08
N ALA A 584 8.93 -23.32 1.56
CA ALA A 584 7.89 -22.40 1.09
C ALA A 584 8.37 -21.50 -0.08
N LEU A 585 9.67 -21.15 -0.12
CA LEU A 585 10.22 -20.18 -1.06
C LEU A 585 11.15 -20.80 -2.11
N GLY A 586 11.35 -22.12 -2.10
CA GLY A 586 12.18 -22.83 -3.06
C GLY A 586 13.68 -22.69 -2.83
N GLU A 587 14.46 -22.66 -3.90
CA GLU A 587 15.93 -22.69 -3.85
C GLU A 587 16.55 -21.35 -4.23
N ILE A 588 17.72 -21.08 -3.67
CA ILE A 588 18.65 -20.02 -4.07
C ILE A 588 19.92 -20.67 -4.58
N ALA A 589 20.24 -20.54 -5.86
CA ALA A 589 21.54 -20.87 -6.39
C ALA A 589 22.46 -19.64 -6.34
N VAL A 590 23.59 -19.75 -5.64
CA VAL A 590 24.58 -18.66 -5.54
C VAL A 590 25.56 -18.79 -6.70
N ARG A 591 25.53 -17.85 -7.63
CA ARG A 591 26.36 -17.82 -8.84
C ARG A 591 27.41 -16.72 -8.76
N ARG A 592 28.48 -16.91 -9.53
CA ARG A 592 29.51 -15.90 -9.79
C ARG A 592 29.46 -15.55 -11.27
N GLU A 593 28.94 -14.39 -11.61
CA GLU A 593 28.77 -13.95 -12.99
C GLU A 593 29.45 -12.58 -13.18
N LYS A 594 30.43 -12.51 -14.10
CA LYS A 594 31.12 -11.25 -14.46
C LYS A 594 31.63 -10.43 -13.27
N GLY A 595 32.14 -11.12 -12.22
CA GLY A 595 32.64 -10.47 -11.01
C GLY A 595 31.57 -10.11 -9.96
N ALA A 596 30.31 -10.34 -10.25
CA ALA A 596 29.21 -10.16 -9.29
C ALA A 596 28.83 -11.47 -8.60
N THR A 597 28.35 -11.40 -7.38
CA THR A 597 27.59 -12.47 -6.71
C THR A 597 26.13 -12.30 -7.08
N VAL A 598 25.51 -13.35 -7.61
CA VAL A 598 24.13 -13.37 -8.06
C VAL A 598 23.35 -14.42 -7.29
N PHE A 599 22.23 -14.05 -6.72
CA PHE A 599 21.25 -14.98 -6.20
C PHE A 599 20.24 -15.29 -7.32
N ASP A 600 20.17 -16.57 -7.70
CA ASP A 600 19.27 -17.09 -8.70
C ASP A 600 18.19 -17.91 -8.01
N PHE A 601 16.95 -17.42 -8.07
CA PHE A 601 15.76 -17.99 -7.42
C PHE A 601 14.96 -18.91 -8.36
N GLY A 602 15.51 -19.18 -9.55
CA GLY A 602 14.84 -19.95 -10.60
C GLY A 602 13.94 -19.08 -11.47
N GLU A 603 12.95 -18.45 -10.89
CA GLU A 603 11.99 -17.60 -11.60
C GLU A 603 12.57 -16.24 -11.99
N TRP A 604 13.41 -15.71 -11.15
CA TRP A 604 14.13 -14.45 -11.35
C TRP A 604 15.49 -14.50 -10.67
N LYS A 605 16.33 -13.52 -10.96
CA LYS A 605 17.66 -13.43 -10.35
C LYS A 605 18.07 -11.99 -10.10
N SER A 606 18.97 -11.79 -9.15
CA SER A 606 19.51 -10.47 -8.83
C SER A 606 20.98 -10.55 -8.42
N PRO A 607 21.84 -9.65 -8.88
CA PRO A 607 23.07 -9.35 -8.19
C PRO A 607 22.77 -8.96 -6.75
N VAL A 608 23.72 -9.20 -5.83
CA VAL A 608 23.58 -8.82 -4.42
C VAL A 608 24.73 -7.94 -3.96
N ALA A 609 24.46 -7.11 -2.95
CA ALA A 609 25.46 -6.42 -2.13
C ALA A 609 25.62 -7.13 -0.79
N SER A 610 26.73 -6.91 -0.08
CA SER A 610 26.81 -7.22 1.36
C SER A 610 26.63 -5.96 2.21
N ARG A 611 26.16 -6.16 3.44
CA ARG A 611 26.05 -5.15 4.49
C ARG A 611 26.42 -5.77 5.85
N HIS A 612 27.25 -5.07 6.62
CA HIS A 612 27.51 -5.39 8.02
C HIS A 612 26.48 -4.69 8.91
N ASN A 613 25.77 -5.47 9.71
CA ASN A 613 24.70 -4.96 10.57
C ASN A 613 25.24 -4.49 11.94
N PRO A 614 24.52 -3.63 12.67
CA PRO A 614 24.96 -3.15 13.99
C PRO A 614 25.22 -4.24 15.03
N ASP A 615 24.57 -5.40 14.90
CA ASP A 615 24.76 -6.58 15.77
C ASP A 615 25.92 -7.50 15.34
N GLY A 616 26.70 -7.10 14.33
CA GLY A 616 27.83 -7.86 13.80
C GLY A 616 27.45 -8.96 12.80
N THR A 617 26.18 -9.14 12.48
CA THR A 617 25.77 -10.07 11.40
C THR A 617 26.01 -9.46 10.02
N VAL A 618 26.04 -10.32 9.01
CA VAL A 618 26.16 -9.92 7.61
C VAL A 618 24.82 -10.18 6.90
N SER A 619 24.41 -9.23 6.09
CA SER A 619 23.25 -9.37 5.19
C SER A 619 23.68 -9.30 3.74
N PHE A 620 23.01 -10.07 2.88
CA PHE A 620 23.04 -9.89 1.43
C PHE A 620 21.72 -9.28 0.96
N LEU A 621 21.81 -8.24 0.16
CA LEU A 621 20.64 -7.50 -0.34
C LEU A 621 20.62 -7.54 -1.87
N THR A 622 19.46 -7.84 -2.43
CA THR A 622 19.24 -7.81 -3.89
C THR A 622 19.40 -6.39 -4.45
N LEU A 623 19.84 -6.28 -5.72
CA LEU A 623 20.19 -5.02 -6.38
C LEU A 623 19.38 -4.75 -7.66
N SER A 624 18.64 -5.74 -8.20
CA SER A 624 17.87 -5.54 -9.43
C SER A 624 16.74 -4.52 -9.20
N PRO A 625 16.55 -3.53 -10.10
CA PRO A 625 15.51 -2.52 -9.93
C PRO A 625 14.12 -3.13 -9.73
N GLY A 626 13.39 -2.63 -8.74
CA GLY A 626 12.05 -3.08 -8.35
C GLY A 626 12.03 -4.26 -7.36
N VAL A 627 13.09 -5.05 -7.29
CA VAL A 627 13.29 -6.09 -6.27
C VAL A 627 14.54 -5.84 -5.42
N ASP A 628 15.10 -4.63 -5.50
CA ASP A 628 16.24 -4.23 -4.70
C ASP A 628 15.89 -4.13 -3.21
N GLY A 629 16.86 -4.50 -2.35
CA GLY A 629 16.71 -4.41 -0.90
C GLY A 629 15.94 -5.56 -0.26
N ILE A 630 15.69 -6.68 -0.98
CA ILE A 630 15.29 -7.93 -0.33
C ILE A 630 16.51 -8.44 0.42
N GLU A 631 16.38 -8.58 1.74
CA GLU A 631 17.48 -8.80 2.66
C GLU A 631 17.53 -10.24 3.15
N PHE A 632 18.69 -10.88 2.99
CA PHE A 632 19.01 -12.20 3.47
C PHE A 632 20.10 -12.09 4.55
N VAL A 633 19.74 -12.30 5.81
CA VAL A 633 20.68 -12.27 6.94
C VAL A 633 21.39 -13.61 7.04
N VAL A 634 22.73 -13.60 7.12
CA VAL A 634 23.53 -14.81 7.32
C VAL A 634 23.33 -15.29 8.76
N GLY A 635 22.87 -16.52 8.92
CA GLY A 635 22.66 -17.14 10.22
C GLY A 635 23.97 -17.67 10.83
N SER A 636 23.98 -17.76 12.16
CA SER A 636 25.15 -18.20 12.96
C SER A 636 25.20 -19.72 13.24
N ALA A 637 24.32 -20.51 12.64
CA ALA A 637 24.20 -21.94 12.92
C ALA A 637 25.37 -22.75 12.40
N ALA A 638 25.53 -24.00 12.90
CA ALA A 638 26.54 -24.96 12.45
C ALA A 638 26.39 -25.29 10.94
N LYS A 639 25.18 -25.19 10.38
CA LYS A 639 24.92 -25.16 8.95
C LYS A 639 24.83 -23.72 8.48
N LYS A 640 25.30 -23.43 7.28
CA LYS A 640 25.12 -22.12 6.65
C LYS A 640 23.65 -21.90 6.35
N THR A 641 23.11 -20.81 6.83
CA THR A 641 21.71 -20.41 6.58
C THR A 641 21.63 -18.98 6.08
N LEU A 642 20.57 -18.71 5.31
CA LEU A 642 20.13 -17.37 4.95
C LEU A 642 18.72 -17.16 5.48
N VAL A 643 18.49 -16.06 6.18
CA VAL A 643 17.19 -15.76 6.78
C VAL A 643 16.57 -14.57 6.08
N LEU A 644 15.46 -14.79 5.38
CA LEU A 644 14.60 -13.75 4.81
C LEU A 644 13.46 -13.49 5.77
N ARG A 645 13.09 -12.21 5.93
CA ARG A 645 11.96 -11.80 6.76
C ARG A 645 11.05 -10.83 6.01
N ASP A 646 9.76 -11.06 6.15
CA ASP A 646 8.76 -10.00 6.03
C ASP A 646 8.34 -9.57 7.45
N PRO A 647 7.49 -8.53 7.62
CA PRO A 647 7.10 -8.08 8.95
C PRO A 647 6.46 -9.16 9.84
N GLN A 648 5.82 -10.19 9.27
CA GLN A 648 5.07 -11.19 10.04
C GLN A 648 5.60 -12.62 9.92
N HIS A 649 6.53 -12.89 8.99
CA HIS A 649 7.07 -14.22 8.74
C HIS A 649 8.59 -14.23 8.69
N GLU A 650 9.18 -15.38 8.99
CA GLU A 650 10.59 -15.66 8.88
C GLU A 650 10.81 -16.94 8.08
N TYR A 651 11.62 -16.86 7.04
CA TYR A 651 11.95 -17.96 6.14
C TYR A 651 13.44 -18.28 6.26
N VAL A 652 13.76 -19.49 6.74
CA VAL A 652 15.13 -19.96 6.87
C VAL A 652 15.47 -20.83 5.66
N PHE A 653 16.44 -20.40 4.88
CA PHE A 653 17.01 -21.17 3.79
C PHE A 653 18.24 -21.93 4.33
N GLU A 654 18.24 -23.25 4.23
CA GLU A 654 19.33 -24.11 4.67
C GLU A 654 20.24 -24.49 3.50
N GLU A 655 21.54 -24.63 3.75
CA GLU A 655 22.56 -25.14 2.80
C GLU A 655 22.17 -26.52 2.26
N ARG A 656 22.29 -26.70 0.94
CA ARG A 656 22.07 -27.94 0.20
C ARG A 656 23.32 -28.43 -0.49
#